data_cc398f0a28d4c07b21b8ef1b5c8670ab
#
_entry.id   cc398f0a28d4c07b21b8ef1b5c8670ab
#
_cell.length_a   1.000
_cell.length_b   1.000
_cell.length_c   1.000
_cell.angle_alpha   90.00
_cell.angle_beta   90.00
_cell.angle_gamma   90.00
#
_symmetry.space_group_name_H-M   'P 1'
#
loop_
_entity.id
_entity.type
_entity.pdbx_description
1 polymer ?
#
loop_
_entity_poly.entity_id
_entity_poly.type
_entity_poly.pdbx_seq_one_letter_code
_entity_poly.pdbx_strand_id
1 'polypeptide(L)'
;MEQKSKFDKVMGAWDILVIAFGAMIGWGWVINSGDWITTAGFAGSIIAMLIGGVMVFFVGLTYAELTSAMPQCGGEHVFSYRAMGPTGSFVCTWMIILGYVATSAFEATALPTVITYLFPEFNQVYLYSIAGKDIYLTTILLGVGVAVLITFINIRGAKTAAILQTVLTAIIAIAGILLVVGSAVNGDGANITGQMWESGTGTTLGSVFKVACMTPFLFIGFDVIPQAAEEINVPYKKIGKIMLLSIFLAVAWYLLIIFAVCYIMPQSAIAQEMSSQNGLVSAKAIEIAFRSPLMGKVLIIGGLCGIITSWNSFLMGGSRALYSMGESLMIPKMFGKLGKHKTPEAAIILCGIACVVAPFFGRGVLVWLVDAASFGCVIAYMFVSISFCILRKKKPEMARPYKVKAGRFVGVMAVLMAVLMAGFMTLLYIVPASFSAALVWQEWIVVGIWLALGVFFYFYSKKKYGAEFGRDIFIVEDGGKAEEQEEAVLPNAKYPDRHFVITVGCEYGSGGPQIAKMIADRLGIEYYNRDLVDKVVAQIGVDKGLVEEADTKIGVRYAFDTSYGVRYANLSNRVIDAQFQAINDFANRSSCVIVGRSSDYILRNRDDVLNVFIYAPQEDEIAAVMKEKGIKNMRKAKEEWESVDKAQHARHEYITGKKRGDRHTRDMLINSSILGWDETADMIIDMIDRKFEQDDAKQLKKEA
;
A
#
# COMPACT_ATOMS: atom_id res chain seq x y z
N MET A 1 19.71 9.82 15.48
CA MET A 1 19.24 10.55 14.26
C MET A 1 18.20 9.67 13.57
N GLU A 2 16.92 9.88 13.81
CA GLU A 2 15.86 9.21 13.06
C GLU A 2 15.96 9.63 11.60
N GLN A 3 16.25 8.69 10.74
CA GLN A 3 16.27 8.91 9.30
C GLN A 3 14.82 8.93 8.82
N LYS A 4 14.25 10.12 8.55
CA LYS A 4 12.89 10.33 8.05
C LYS A 4 12.65 9.54 6.76
N SER A 5 11.47 8.90 6.64
CA SER A 5 10.98 8.40 5.35
C SER A 5 11.14 9.47 4.27
N LYS A 6 11.72 9.08 3.13
CA LYS A 6 12.00 10.00 2.01
C LYS A 6 10.76 10.28 1.18
N PHE A 7 9.78 9.36 1.25
CA PHE A 7 8.51 9.44 0.54
C PHE A 7 7.40 9.99 1.44
N ASP A 8 6.38 10.58 0.82
CA ASP A 8 5.17 10.99 1.52
C ASP A 8 4.23 9.80 1.70
N LYS A 9 3.80 9.51 2.92
CA LYS A 9 2.82 8.45 3.23
C LYS A 9 1.41 8.90 2.86
N VAL A 10 0.97 8.58 1.65
CA VAL A 10 -0.29 9.07 1.07
C VAL A 10 -1.30 7.98 0.72
N MET A 11 -0.89 6.70 0.71
CA MET A 11 -1.74 5.58 0.31
C MET A 11 -2.40 4.91 1.51
N GLY A 12 -3.74 4.87 1.52
CA GLY A 12 -4.53 4.17 2.50
C GLY A 12 -4.71 2.66 2.19
N ALA A 13 -5.44 1.96 3.06
CA ALA A 13 -5.70 0.53 2.92
C ALA A 13 -6.44 0.17 1.62
N TRP A 14 -7.36 1.03 1.19
CA TRP A 14 -8.09 0.84 -0.06
C TRP A 14 -7.19 1.04 -1.27
N ASP A 15 -6.34 2.08 -1.27
CA ASP A 15 -5.45 2.38 -2.39
C ASP A 15 -4.50 1.22 -2.68
N ILE A 16 -3.89 0.63 -1.66
CA ILE A 16 -2.96 -0.51 -1.82
C ILE A 16 -3.69 -1.79 -2.26
N LEU A 17 -4.91 -2.04 -1.76
CA LEU A 17 -5.72 -3.17 -2.23
C LEU A 17 -6.02 -3.04 -3.72
N VAL A 18 -6.45 -1.85 -4.15
CA VAL A 18 -6.86 -1.57 -5.53
C VAL A 18 -5.65 -1.56 -6.48
N ILE A 19 -4.48 -1.09 -6.03
CA ILE A 19 -3.23 -1.15 -6.82
C ILE A 19 -2.87 -2.60 -7.11
N ALA A 20 -2.84 -3.46 -6.10
CA ALA A 20 -2.48 -4.87 -6.27
C ALA A 20 -3.54 -5.66 -7.04
N PHE A 21 -4.81 -5.52 -6.64
CA PHE A 21 -5.91 -6.22 -7.29
C PHE A 21 -6.08 -5.78 -8.75
N GLY A 22 -6.06 -4.46 -9.00
CA GLY A 22 -6.16 -3.92 -10.36
C GLY A 22 -4.97 -4.27 -11.26
N ALA A 23 -3.77 -4.47 -10.70
CA ALA A 23 -2.63 -5.00 -11.44
C ALA A 23 -2.87 -6.46 -11.90
N MET A 24 -3.41 -7.30 -11.00
CA MET A 24 -3.66 -8.73 -11.27
C MET A 24 -4.84 -8.97 -12.21
N ILE A 25 -5.91 -8.17 -12.14
CA ILE A 25 -7.11 -8.39 -12.97
C ILE A 25 -7.11 -7.62 -14.29
N GLY A 26 -5.96 -7.18 -14.81
CA GLY A 26 -5.83 -6.41 -16.05
C GLY A 26 -6.71 -6.91 -17.21
N TRP A 27 -6.20 -6.89 -18.43
CA TRP A 27 -6.94 -7.33 -19.64
C TRP A 27 -6.93 -8.85 -19.86
N GLY A 28 -6.05 -9.61 -19.17
CA GLY A 28 -5.77 -11.01 -19.44
C GLY A 28 -7.01 -11.94 -19.45
N TRP A 29 -7.97 -11.70 -18.54
CA TRP A 29 -9.19 -12.51 -18.45
C TRP A 29 -10.16 -12.29 -19.62
N VAL A 30 -10.14 -11.10 -20.24
CA VAL A 30 -10.98 -10.81 -21.41
C VAL A 30 -10.49 -11.57 -22.65
N ILE A 31 -9.17 -11.65 -22.84
CA ILE A 31 -8.58 -12.35 -23.99
C ILE A 31 -8.51 -13.85 -23.77
N ASN A 32 -8.00 -14.30 -22.61
CA ASN A 32 -7.52 -15.69 -22.46
C ASN A 32 -8.60 -16.64 -21.90
N SER A 33 -9.79 -16.14 -21.49
CA SER A 33 -10.84 -17.02 -20.95
C SER A 33 -11.26 -18.10 -21.92
N GLY A 34 -11.35 -17.79 -23.22
CA GLY A 34 -11.63 -18.76 -24.27
C GLY A 34 -10.54 -19.82 -24.39
N ASP A 35 -9.27 -19.43 -24.38
CA ASP A 35 -8.13 -20.36 -24.47
C ASP A 35 -8.08 -21.32 -23.29
N TRP A 36 -8.34 -20.87 -22.08
CA TRP A 36 -8.36 -21.73 -20.89
C TRP A 36 -9.46 -22.79 -21.01
N ILE A 37 -10.67 -22.35 -21.37
CA ILE A 37 -11.86 -23.24 -21.44
C ILE A 37 -11.73 -24.21 -22.60
N THR A 38 -11.27 -23.78 -23.78
CA THR A 38 -11.07 -24.68 -24.93
C THR A 38 -9.92 -25.65 -24.71
N THR A 39 -8.89 -25.27 -23.91
CA THR A 39 -7.74 -26.13 -23.61
C THR A 39 -8.06 -27.18 -22.54
N ALA A 40 -8.76 -26.84 -21.47
CA ALA A 40 -8.91 -27.72 -20.30
C ALA A 40 -10.38 -27.99 -19.89
N GLY A 41 -11.34 -27.39 -20.57
CA GLY A 41 -12.75 -27.42 -20.18
C GLY A 41 -13.02 -26.60 -18.92
N PHE A 42 -14.23 -26.63 -18.42
CA PHE A 42 -14.64 -25.92 -17.23
C PHE A 42 -13.85 -26.37 -15.97
N ALA A 43 -13.95 -27.67 -15.64
CA ALA A 43 -13.33 -28.21 -14.43
C ALA A 43 -11.79 -28.11 -14.49
N GLY A 44 -11.20 -28.39 -15.65
CA GLY A 44 -9.75 -28.31 -15.83
C GLY A 44 -9.23 -26.88 -15.66
N SER A 45 -9.94 -25.87 -16.18
CA SER A 45 -9.58 -24.47 -16.01
C SER A 45 -9.71 -24.01 -14.55
N ILE A 46 -10.77 -24.40 -13.84
CA ILE A 46 -10.96 -24.14 -12.42
C ILE A 46 -9.80 -24.73 -11.59
N ILE A 47 -9.47 -26.00 -11.83
CA ILE A 47 -8.37 -26.68 -11.12
C ILE A 47 -7.04 -25.99 -11.41
N ALA A 48 -6.78 -25.64 -12.67
CA ALA A 48 -5.56 -24.94 -13.07
C ALA A 48 -5.39 -23.58 -12.35
N MET A 49 -6.48 -22.78 -12.27
CA MET A 49 -6.47 -21.51 -11.55
C MET A 49 -6.29 -21.69 -10.04
N LEU A 50 -6.87 -22.74 -9.46
CA LEU A 50 -6.65 -23.06 -8.04
C LEU A 50 -5.20 -23.50 -7.77
N ILE A 51 -4.59 -24.30 -8.66
CA ILE A 51 -3.17 -24.68 -8.56
C ILE A 51 -2.30 -23.42 -8.56
N GLY A 52 -2.48 -22.55 -9.56
CA GLY A 52 -1.73 -21.29 -9.65
C GLY A 52 -1.99 -20.37 -8.45
N GLY A 53 -3.22 -20.25 -8.01
CA GLY A 53 -3.61 -19.48 -6.83
C GLY A 53 -2.94 -19.99 -5.56
N VAL A 54 -2.87 -21.30 -5.34
CA VAL A 54 -2.16 -21.90 -4.20
C VAL A 54 -0.66 -21.62 -4.28
N MET A 55 -0.06 -21.77 -5.48
CA MET A 55 1.37 -21.46 -5.69
C MET A 55 1.68 -20.02 -5.30
N VAL A 56 0.94 -19.07 -5.85
CA VAL A 56 1.14 -17.65 -5.58
C VAL A 56 0.79 -17.28 -4.13
N PHE A 57 -0.18 -17.95 -3.51
CA PHE A 57 -0.54 -17.72 -2.11
C PHE A 57 0.61 -18.07 -1.15
N PHE A 58 1.33 -19.18 -1.36
CA PHE A 58 2.51 -19.51 -0.56
C PHE A 58 3.62 -18.48 -0.72
N VAL A 59 3.87 -18.02 -1.94
CA VAL A 59 4.82 -16.92 -2.20
C VAL A 59 4.33 -15.64 -1.52
N GLY A 60 3.07 -15.26 -1.67
CA GLY A 60 2.45 -14.10 -1.07
C GLY A 60 2.53 -14.07 0.45
N LEU A 61 2.45 -15.23 1.12
CA LEU A 61 2.67 -15.33 2.58
C LEU A 61 4.08 -14.89 2.98
N THR A 62 5.12 -15.23 2.19
CA THR A 62 6.49 -14.79 2.46
C THR A 62 6.65 -13.29 2.27
N TYR A 63 6.05 -12.74 1.22
CA TYR A 63 6.00 -11.31 0.96
C TYR A 63 5.25 -10.55 2.07
N ALA A 64 4.09 -11.05 2.50
CA ALA A 64 3.28 -10.43 3.54
C ALA A 64 4.04 -10.27 4.87
N GLU A 65 4.81 -11.28 5.28
CA GLU A 65 5.64 -11.20 6.47
C GLU A 65 6.82 -10.25 6.27
N LEU A 66 7.56 -10.38 5.16
CA LEU A 66 8.75 -9.57 4.90
C LEU A 66 8.41 -8.09 4.71
N THR A 67 7.32 -7.78 3.99
CA THR A 67 6.85 -6.39 3.83
C THR A 67 6.43 -5.77 5.16
N SER A 68 5.77 -6.54 6.02
CA SER A 68 5.39 -6.04 7.35
C SER A 68 6.59 -5.83 8.27
N ALA A 69 7.63 -6.64 8.11
CA ALA A 69 8.86 -6.57 8.90
C ALA A 69 9.84 -5.51 8.39
N MET A 70 9.83 -5.25 7.08
CA MET A 70 10.73 -4.30 6.40
C MET A 70 9.93 -3.42 5.43
N PRO A 71 9.08 -2.49 5.94
CA PRO A 71 8.17 -1.68 5.11
C PRO A 71 8.91 -0.51 4.45
N GLN A 72 9.81 -0.81 3.53
CA GLN A 72 10.68 0.15 2.86
C GLN A 72 10.56 0.04 1.35
N CYS A 73 10.75 1.17 0.65
CA CYS A 73 10.72 1.26 -0.80
C CYS A 73 11.74 0.31 -1.44
N GLY A 74 11.31 -0.40 -2.49
CA GLY A 74 12.16 -1.36 -3.17
C GLY A 74 11.93 -2.83 -2.75
N GLY A 75 11.02 -3.11 -1.82
CA GLY A 75 10.53 -4.45 -1.47
C GLY A 75 11.55 -5.58 -1.59
N GLU A 76 11.55 -6.27 -2.73
CA GLU A 76 12.46 -7.41 -3.03
C GLU A 76 13.93 -7.04 -2.88
N HIS A 77 14.30 -5.79 -3.22
CA HIS A 77 15.66 -5.28 -3.03
C HIS A 77 16.05 -5.34 -1.55
N VAL A 78 15.15 -4.85 -0.69
CA VAL A 78 15.34 -4.81 0.77
C VAL A 78 15.45 -6.22 1.33
N PHE A 79 14.51 -7.09 0.99
CA PHE A 79 14.42 -8.45 1.54
C PHE A 79 15.64 -9.30 1.16
N SER A 80 16.00 -9.28 -0.13
CA SER A 80 17.13 -10.03 -0.65
C SER A 80 18.47 -9.47 -0.17
N TYR A 81 18.59 -8.16 0.01
CA TYR A 81 19.79 -7.54 0.56
C TYR A 81 20.05 -8.01 2.01
N ARG A 82 19.04 -7.92 2.86
CA ARG A 82 19.15 -8.35 4.27
C ARG A 82 19.44 -9.84 4.42
N ALA A 83 18.97 -10.67 3.51
CA ALA A 83 19.20 -12.12 3.53
C ALA A 83 20.53 -12.53 2.91
N MET A 84 20.87 -12.01 1.74
CA MET A 84 21.93 -12.51 0.84
C MET A 84 22.98 -11.45 0.48
N GLY A 85 22.84 -10.23 0.97
CA GLY A 85 23.77 -9.13 0.69
C GLY A 85 23.63 -8.51 -0.71
N PRO A 86 24.58 -7.61 -1.10
CA PRO A 86 24.47 -6.79 -2.31
C PRO A 86 24.30 -7.59 -3.60
N THR A 87 25.04 -8.68 -3.78
CA THR A 87 24.98 -9.48 -5.02
C THR A 87 23.63 -10.20 -5.17
N GLY A 88 23.12 -10.82 -4.10
CA GLY A 88 21.80 -11.48 -4.13
C GLY A 88 20.68 -10.48 -4.39
N SER A 89 20.78 -9.30 -3.79
CA SER A 89 19.84 -8.21 -4.00
C SER A 89 19.89 -7.68 -5.43
N PHE A 90 21.08 -7.50 -6.01
CA PHE A 90 21.23 -7.07 -7.40
C PHE A 90 20.48 -8.02 -8.35
N VAL A 91 20.73 -9.32 -8.23
CA VAL A 91 20.09 -10.31 -9.11
C VAL A 91 18.57 -10.32 -8.95
N CYS A 92 18.09 -10.38 -7.71
CA CYS A 92 16.66 -10.38 -7.40
C CYS A 92 15.95 -9.16 -7.99
N THR A 93 16.49 -7.97 -7.71
CA THR A 93 15.88 -6.70 -8.15
C THR A 93 16.00 -6.50 -9.67
N TRP A 94 17.11 -6.91 -10.28
CA TRP A 94 17.29 -6.84 -11.72
C TRP A 94 16.25 -7.69 -12.46
N MET A 95 15.93 -8.86 -11.94
CA MET A 95 14.92 -9.74 -12.52
C MET A 95 13.49 -9.19 -12.37
N ILE A 96 13.13 -8.61 -11.22
CA ILE A 96 11.79 -8.04 -11.07
C ILE A 96 11.60 -6.77 -11.90
N ILE A 97 12.66 -5.98 -12.14
CA ILE A 97 12.60 -4.81 -13.01
C ILE A 97 12.27 -5.22 -14.45
N LEU A 98 12.83 -6.35 -14.96
CA LEU A 98 12.42 -6.89 -16.24
C LEU A 98 10.91 -7.11 -16.28
N GLY A 99 10.36 -7.74 -15.24
CA GLY A 99 8.93 -7.98 -15.08
C GLY A 99 8.10 -6.72 -15.25
N TYR A 100 8.42 -5.72 -14.47
CA TYR A 100 7.61 -4.50 -14.41
C TYR A 100 7.75 -3.63 -15.67
N VAL A 101 8.97 -3.44 -16.16
CA VAL A 101 9.21 -2.57 -17.33
C VAL A 101 8.65 -3.20 -18.59
N ALA A 102 8.86 -4.51 -18.78
CA ALA A 102 8.37 -5.21 -19.95
C ALA A 102 6.84 -5.29 -19.98
N THR A 103 6.20 -5.56 -18.85
CA THR A 103 4.73 -5.57 -18.78
C THR A 103 4.16 -4.16 -19.05
N SER A 104 4.75 -3.11 -18.47
CA SER A 104 4.34 -1.73 -18.76
C SER A 104 4.49 -1.38 -20.24
N ALA A 105 5.56 -1.83 -20.88
CA ALA A 105 5.80 -1.62 -22.31
C ALA A 105 4.80 -2.39 -23.19
N PHE A 106 4.44 -3.61 -22.78
CA PHE A 106 3.41 -4.40 -23.46
C PHE A 106 2.04 -3.71 -23.43
N GLU A 107 1.64 -3.16 -22.30
CA GLU A 107 0.35 -2.48 -22.15
C GLU A 107 0.24 -1.27 -23.10
N ALA A 108 1.34 -0.59 -23.38
CA ALA A 108 1.38 0.53 -24.33
C ALA A 108 1.03 0.11 -25.78
N THR A 109 1.22 -1.15 -26.14
CA THR A 109 0.81 -1.70 -27.44
C THR A 109 -0.51 -2.46 -27.37
N ALA A 110 -0.84 -3.04 -26.23
CA ALA A 110 -2.10 -3.74 -26.03
C ALA A 110 -3.28 -2.77 -26.13
N LEU A 111 -3.17 -1.58 -25.52
CA LEU A 111 -4.25 -0.60 -25.50
C LEU A 111 -4.71 -0.17 -26.91
N PRO A 112 -3.85 0.27 -27.84
CA PRO A 112 -4.27 0.57 -29.21
C PRO A 112 -4.92 -0.62 -29.91
N THR A 113 -4.43 -1.83 -29.70
CA THR A 113 -4.99 -3.05 -30.28
C THR A 113 -6.44 -3.26 -29.79
N VAL A 114 -6.72 -3.01 -28.51
CA VAL A 114 -8.06 -3.17 -27.95
C VAL A 114 -9.03 -2.09 -28.49
N ILE A 115 -8.55 -0.89 -28.77
CA ILE A 115 -9.36 0.17 -29.41
C ILE A 115 -9.85 -0.27 -30.79
N THR A 116 -9.10 -1.08 -31.54
CA THR A 116 -9.56 -1.56 -32.85
C THR A 116 -10.76 -2.52 -32.77
N TYR A 117 -10.99 -3.16 -31.59
CA TYR A 117 -12.23 -3.95 -31.40
C TYR A 117 -13.48 -3.07 -31.24
N LEU A 118 -13.32 -1.84 -30.72
CA LEU A 118 -14.41 -0.88 -30.62
C LEU A 118 -14.61 -0.08 -31.91
N PHE A 119 -13.51 0.23 -32.60
CA PHE A 119 -13.45 1.04 -33.79
C PHE A 119 -12.57 0.35 -34.84
N PRO A 120 -13.11 -0.56 -35.68
CA PRO A 120 -12.30 -1.30 -36.66
C PRO A 120 -11.57 -0.40 -37.65
N GLU A 121 -12.12 0.78 -37.96
CA GLU A 121 -11.52 1.77 -38.87
C GLU A 121 -10.40 2.58 -38.23
N PHE A 122 -10.00 2.28 -36.99
CA PHE A 122 -8.96 3.02 -36.29
C PHE A 122 -7.58 2.83 -36.89
N ASN A 123 -7.32 1.68 -37.53
CA ASN A 123 -6.05 1.38 -38.19
C ASN A 123 -5.88 2.18 -39.48
N GLN A 124 -5.29 3.37 -39.37
CA GLN A 124 -5.03 4.26 -40.51
C GLN A 124 -3.55 4.52 -40.67
N VAL A 125 -3.14 4.73 -41.93
CA VAL A 125 -1.76 5.00 -42.33
C VAL A 125 -0.83 3.85 -41.94
N TYR A 126 -0.84 2.81 -42.76
CA TYR A 126 0.12 1.69 -42.68
C TYR A 126 1.55 2.18 -42.80
N LEU A 127 2.44 1.71 -41.94
CA LEU A 127 3.86 2.06 -41.97
C LEU A 127 4.75 0.88 -42.37
N TYR A 128 4.66 -0.23 -41.65
CA TYR A 128 5.46 -1.43 -41.86
C TYR A 128 4.87 -2.63 -41.13
N SER A 129 5.43 -3.84 -41.39
CA SER A 129 5.07 -5.06 -40.67
C SER A 129 6.28 -5.60 -39.92
N ILE A 130 6.08 -6.05 -38.67
CA ILE A 130 7.07 -6.68 -37.80
C ILE A 130 6.47 -7.94 -37.17
N ALA A 131 7.23 -9.05 -37.16
CA ALA A 131 6.76 -10.31 -36.55
C ALA A 131 5.37 -10.76 -37.06
N GLY A 132 5.07 -10.53 -38.33
CA GLY A 132 3.81 -10.88 -38.98
C GLY A 132 2.60 -10.02 -38.55
N LYS A 133 2.84 -8.85 -37.93
CA LYS A 133 1.79 -7.89 -37.54
C LYS A 133 2.04 -6.53 -38.18
N ASP A 134 0.98 -5.94 -38.72
CA ASP A 134 1.02 -4.62 -39.34
C ASP A 134 1.01 -3.51 -38.31
N ILE A 135 1.82 -2.49 -38.53
CA ILE A 135 1.98 -1.32 -37.67
C ILE A 135 1.39 -0.10 -38.40
N TYR A 136 0.50 0.60 -37.69
CA TYR A 136 -0.20 1.78 -38.19
C TYR A 136 0.20 3.02 -37.38
N LEU A 137 0.25 4.18 -38.05
CA LEU A 137 0.58 5.46 -37.42
C LEU A 137 -0.38 5.79 -36.27
N THR A 138 -1.67 5.53 -36.45
CA THR A 138 -2.70 5.80 -35.42
C THR A 138 -2.50 4.98 -34.16
N THR A 139 -2.08 3.71 -34.28
CA THR A 139 -1.77 2.84 -33.13
C THR A 139 -0.54 3.33 -32.37
N ILE A 140 0.51 3.77 -33.09
CA ILE A 140 1.71 4.36 -32.45
C ILE A 140 1.35 5.64 -31.72
N LEU A 141 0.64 6.59 -32.38
CA LEU A 141 0.29 7.88 -31.77
C LEU A 141 -0.54 7.70 -30.49
N LEU A 142 -1.49 6.78 -30.49
CA LEU A 142 -2.30 6.49 -29.30
C LEU A 142 -1.46 5.87 -28.19
N GLY A 143 -0.66 4.84 -28.50
CA GLY A 143 0.19 4.17 -27.50
C GLY A 143 1.19 5.14 -26.88
N VAL A 144 1.89 5.93 -27.70
CA VAL A 144 2.82 6.98 -27.23
C VAL A 144 2.10 8.04 -26.40
N GLY A 145 0.94 8.54 -26.88
CA GLY A 145 0.18 9.56 -26.16
C GLY A 145 -0.24 9.10 -24.73
N VAL A 146 -0.76 7.89 -24.63
CA VAL A 146 -1.13 7.31 -23.33
C VAL A 146 0.11 7.01 -22.48
N ALA A 147 1.23 6.55 -23.07
CA ALA A 147 2.48 6.33 -22.34
C ALA A 147 3.01 7.62 -21.69
N VAL A 148 2.99 8.73 -22.44
CA VAL A 148 3.39 10.05 -21.91
C VAL A 148 2.43 10.49 -20.81
N LEU A 149 1.12 10.30 -20.98
CA LEU A 149 0.12 10.67 -19.98
C LEU A 149 0.30 9.90 -18.67
N ILE A 150 0.44 8.56 -18.71
CA ILE A 150 0.61 7.73 -17.52
C ILE A 150 1.95 8.05 -16.83
N THR A 151 3.02 8.24 -17.61
CA THR A 151 4.32 8.67 -17.07
C THR A 151 4.21 10.00 -16.33
N PHE A 152 3.52 10.98 -16.92
CA PHE A 152 3.29 12.29 -16.32
C PHE A 152 2.46 12.20 -15.03
N ILE A 153 1.41 11.38 -15.00
CA ILE A 153 0.58 11.15 -13.80
C ILE A 153 1.43 10.57 -12.67
N ASN A 154 2.31 9.61 -12.95
CA ASN A 154 3.20 9.02 -11.95
C ASN A 154 4.26 10.00 -11.43
N ILE A 155 4.76 10.91 -12.26
CA ILE A 155 5.66 11.99 -11.83
C ILE A 155 4.96 12.95 -10.87
N ARG A 156 3.67 13.25 -11.10
CA ARG A 156 2.86 14.16 -10.27
C ARG A 156 2.61 13.66 -8.84
N GLY A 157 2.84 12.38 -8.57
CA GLY A 157 2.80 11.81 -7.22
C GLY A 157 1.98 10.54 -7.09
N ALA A 158 2.33 9.72 -6.11
CA ALA A 158 1.67 8.44 -5.83
C ALA A 158 0.16 8.58 -5.56
N LYS A 159 -0.26 9.66 -4.90
CA LYS A 159 -1.70 9.91 -4.63
C LYS A 159 -2.50 10.08 -5.92
N THR A 160 -1.98 10.82 -6.90
CA THR A 160 -2.66 11.01 -8.20
C THR A 160 -2.77 9.70 -8.95
N ALA A 161 -1.69 8.90 -8.97
CA ALA A 161 -1.68 7.57 -9.57
C ALA A 161 -2.68 6.61 -8.87
N ALA A 162 -2.79 6.66 -7.54
CA ALA A 162 -3.72 5.84 -6.75
C ALA A 162 -5.20 6.22 -7.00
N ILE A 163 -5.50 7.50 -7.17
CA ILE A 163 -6.87 7.93 -7.52
C ILE A 163 -7.28 7.41 -8.90
N LEU A 164 -6.39 7.55 -9.91
CA LEU A 164 -6.62 6.98 -11.24
C LEU A 164 -6.87 5.47 -11.14
N GLN A 165 -6.02 4.77 -10.41
CA GLN A 165 -6.12 3.33 -10.17
C GLN A 165 -7.48 2.95 -9.59
N THR A 166 -7.94 3.66 -8.56
CA THR A 166 -9.21 3.37 -7.87
C THR A 166 -10.40 3.50 -8.82
N VAL A 167 -10.47 4.59 -9.59
CA VAL A 167 -11.57 4.81 -10.53
C VAL A 167 -11.60 3.73 -11.61
N LEU A 168 -10.46 3.43 -12.22
CA LEU A 168 -10.39 2.47 -13.32
C LEU A 168 -10.62 1.03 -12.84
N THR A 169 -10.10 0.66 -11.65
CA THR A 169 -10.37 -0.66 -11.06
C THR A 169 -11.85 -0.83 -10.70
N ALA A 170 -12.54 0.21 -10.28
CA ALA A 170 -13.99 0.15 -10.08
C ALA A 170 -14.74 -0.13 -11.39
N ILE A 171 -14.34 0.51 -12.49
CA ILE A 171 -14.98 0.31 -13.81
C ILE A 171 -14.79 -1.13 -14.30
N ILE A 172 -13.57 -1.68 -14.25
CA ILE A 172 -13.32 -3.07 -14.68
C ILE A 172 -14.04 -4.06 -13.75
N ALA A 173 -14.08 -3.80 -12.44
CA ALA A 173 -14.80 -4.65 -11.50
C ALA A 173 -16.31 -4.66 -11.79
N ILE A 174 -16.91 -3.52 -12.07
CA ILE A 174 -18.33 -3.42 -12.47
C ILE A 174 -18.57 -4.22 -13.75
N ALA A 175 -17.72 -4.08 -14.77
CA ALA A 175 -17.87 -4.81 -16.04
C ALA A 175 -17.85 -6.35 -15.85
N GLY A 176 -16.92 -6.84 -15.02
CA GLY A 176 -16.87 -8.29 -14.74
C GLY A 176 -18.02 -8.77 -13.84
N ILE A 177 -18.44 -7.97 -12.85
CA ILE A 177 -19.63 -8.29 -12.03
C ILE A 177 -20.89 -8.35 -12.92
N LEU A 178 -21.03 -7.43 -13.87
CA LEU A 178 -22.13 -7.48 -14.84
C LEU A 178 -22.11 -8.79 -15.64
N LEU A 179 -20.93 -9.22 -16.12
CA LEU A 179 -20.81 -10.52 -16.80
C LEU A 179 -21.27 -11.66 -15.89
N VAL A 180 -20.78 -11.73 -14.64
CA VAL A 180 -21.12 -12.78 -13.68
C VAL A 180 -22.63 -12.79 -13.38
N VAL A 181 -23.20 -11.63 -13.06
CA VAL A 181 -24.64 -11.51 -12.73
C VAL A 181 -25.51 -11.82 -13.95
N GLY A 182 -25.17 -11.27 -15.11
CA GLY A 182 -25.92 -11.54 -16.35
C GLY A 182 -25.90 -13.02 -16.72
N SER A 183 -24.74 -13.69 -16.58
CA SER A 183 -24.60 -15.11 -16.80
C SER A 183 -25.36 -15.94 -15.77
N ALA A 184 -25.33 -15.56 -14.49
CA ALA A 184 -26.07 -16.28 -13.43
C ALA A 184 -27.58 -16.22 -13.63
N VAL A 185 -28.14 -15.14 -14.20
CA VAL A 185 -29.56 -14.97 -14.43
C VAL A 185 -30.00 -15.67 -15.71
N ASN A 186 -29.23 -15.64 -16.78
CA ASN A 186 -29.62 -16.09 -18.12
C ASN A 186 -28.88 -17.33 -18.65
N GLY A 187 -27.96 -17.90 -17.86
CA GLY A 187 -27.18 -19.06 -18.23
C GLY A 187 -27.92 -20.39 -18.00
N ASP A 188 -27.31 -21.48 -18.47
CA ASP A 188 -27.82 -22.83 -18.35
C ASP A 188 -26.75 -23.78 -17.82
N GLY A 189 -27.10 -24.56 -16.79
CA GLY A 189 -26.21 -25.57 -16.21
C GLY A 189 -25.81 -26.68 -17.20
N ALA A 190 -26.62 -26.91 -18.22
CA ALA A 190 -26.30 -27.86 -19.29
C ALA A 190 -25.04 -27.45 -20.07
N ASN A 191 -24.76 -26.15 -20.18
CA ASN A 191 -23.55 -25.67 -20.82
C ASN A 191 -22.27 -26.09 -20.04
N ILE A 192 -22.31 -26.05 -18.71
CA ILE A 192 -21.18 -26.50 -17.87
C ILE A 192 -20.98 -28.01 -18.00
N THR A 193 -22.07 -28.79 -17.90
CA THR A 193 -21.97 -30.26 -17.98
C THR A 193 -21.50 -30.73 -19.35
N GLY A 194 -21.88 -30.02 -20.42
CA GLY A 194 -21.47 -30.29 -21.79
C GLY A 194 -20.00 -29.99 -22.11
N GLN A 195 -19.31 -29.19 -21.27
CA GLN A 195 -17.90 -28.78 -21.43
C GLN A 195 -17.08 -28.96 -20.14
N MET A 196 -17.45 -29.96 -19.32
CA MET A 196 -16.79 -30.22 -18.06
C MET A 196 -15.27 -30.42 -18.22
N TRP A 197 -14.92 -31.23 -19.25
CA TRP A 197 -13.55 -31.54 -19.63
C TRP A 197 -13.32 -31.30 -21.11
N GLU A 198 -12.07 -31.11 -21.51
CA GLU A 198 -11.73 -31.01 -22.93
C GLU A 198 -12.15 -32.26 -23.69
N SER A 199 -12.73 -32.06 -24.89
CA SER A 199 -13.11 -33.13 -25.82
C SER A 199 -12.07 -33.38 -26.90
N GLY A 200 -10.80 -33.05 -26.68
CA GLY A 200 -9.71 -33.15 -27.66
C GLY A 200 -8.68 -34.24 -27.37
N THR A 201 -7.65 -34.33 -28.21
CA THR A 201 -6.66 -35.41 -28.33
C THR A 201 -5.61 -35.46 -27.21
N GLY A 202 -5.72 -34.68 -26.13
CA GLY A 202 -4.80 -34.65 -25.00
C GLY A 202 -5.24 -35.46 -23.79
N THR A 203 -4.32 -35.82 -22.91
CA THR A 203 -4.69 -36.34 -21.57
C THR A 203 -5.26 -35.20 -20.77
N THR A 204 -6.39 -35.36 -20.10
CA THR A 204 -7.06 -34.36 -19.27
C THR A 204 -6.08 -33.68 -18.25
N LEU A 205 -5.14 -34.44 -17.70
CA LEU A 205 -4.12 -33.94 -16.78
C LEU A 205 -3.13 -32.97 -17.49
N GLY A 206 -2.72 -33.29 -18.72
CA GLY A 206 -1.85 -32.42 -19.54
C GLY A 206 -2.49 -31.09 -19.86
N SER A 207 -3.77 -31.06 -20.19
CA SER A 207 -4.55 -29.85 -20.47
C SER A 207 -4.64 -28.94 -19.22
N VAL A 208 -4.89 -29.54 -18.05
CA VAL A 208 -4.89 -28.79 -16.77
C VAL A 208 -3.52 -28.16 -16.51
N PHE A 209 -2.43 -28.93 -16.67
CA PHE A 209 -1.08 -28.39 -16.47
C PHE A 209 -0.73 -27.30 -17.47
N LYS A 210 -1.17 -27.40 -18.73
CA LYS A 210 -0.95 -26.38 -19.74
C LYS A 210 -1.57 -25.04 -19.32
N VAL A 211 -2.81 -25.04 -18.83
CA VAL A 211 -3.45 -23.82 -18.31
C VAL A 211 -2.80 -23.37 -17.01
N ALA A 212 -2.42 -24.29 -16.10
CA ALA A 212 -1.75 -23.94 -14.86
C ALA A 212 -0.40 -23.23 -15.07
N CYS A 213 0.33 -23.55 -16.14
CA CYS A 213 1.58 -22.89 -16.51
C CYS A 213 1.40 -21.42 -16.93
N MET A 214 0.20 -21.01 -17.35
CA MET A 214 -0.10 -19.61 -17.69
C MET A 214 -0.45 -18.77 -16.46
N THR A 215 -0.84 -19.40 -15.34
CA THR A 215 -1.35 -18.71 -14.16
C THR A 215 -0.33 -17.83 -13.43
N PRO A 216 1.00 -18.10 -13.40
CA PRO A 216 1.95 -17.20 -12.75
C PRO A 216 1.87 -15.77 -13.27
N PHE A 217 1.75 -15.58 -14.57
CA PHE A 217 1.60 -14.26 -15.19
C PHE A 217 0.32 -13.55 -14.72
N LEU A 218 -0.79 -14.28 -14.58
CA LEU A 218 -2.08 -13.70 -14.20
C LEU A 218 -2.11 -13.17 -12.77
N PHE A 219 -1.23 -13.66 -11.90
CA PHE A 219 -1.18 -13.27 -10.50
C PHE A 219 -0.02 -12.34 -10.15
N ILE A 220 0.76 -11.86 -11.14
CA ILE A 220 1.76 -10.81 -10.93
C ILE A 220 1.02 -9.50 -10.62
N GLY A 221 1.45 -8.77 -9.58
CA GLY A 221 0.87 -7.48 -9.20
C GLY A 221 0.72 -7.26 -7.69
N PHE A 222 0.57 -8.29 -6.86
CA PHE A 222 0.58 -8.15 -5.40
C PHE A 222 1.93 -7.65 -4.88
N ASP A 223 2.99 -7.94 -5.58
CA ASP A 223 4.39 -7.59 -5.36
C ASP A 223 4.70 -6.09 -5.61
N VAL A 224 3.78 -5.34 -6.21
CA VAL A 224 3.86 -3.87 -6.28
C VAL A 224 3.69 -3.22 -4.90
N ILE A 225 2.95 -3.86 -3.97
CA ILE A 225 2.75 -3.32 -2.61
C ILE A 225 4.08 -3.09 -1.87
N PRO A 226 4.98 -4.09 -1.76
CA PRO A 226 6.27 -3.87 -1.11
C PRO A 226 7.17 -2.85 -1.81
N GLN A 227 7.05 -2.68 -3.12
CA GLN A 227 7.80 -1.66 -3.84
C GLN A 227 7.47 -0.24 -3.36
N ALA A 228 6.20 0.02 -3.07
CA ALA A 228 5.71 1.31 -2.61
C ALA A 228 5.51 1.39 -1.08
N ALA A 229 6.13 0.50 -0.29
CA ALA A 229 5.84 0.34 1.13
C ALA A 229 6.06 1.61 1.98
N GLU A 230 7.00 2.49 1.62
CA GLU A 230 7.23 3.76 2.30
C GLU A 230 6.12 4.80 2.06
N GLU A 231 5.36 4.66 0.97
CA GLU A 231 4.26 5.56 0.61
C GLU A 231 2.93 5.15 1.29
N ILE A 232 2.93 4.02 2.01
CA ILE A 232 1.75 3.44 2.66
C ILE A 232 1.54 4.03 4.05
N ASN A 233 0.31 4.52 4.28
CA ASN A 233 -0.15 5.06 5.55
C ASN A 233 -1.15 4.11 6.24
N VAL A 234 -0.67 2.89 6.55
CA VAL A 234 -1.46 1.87 7.27
C VAL A 234 -0.55 1.13 8.25
N PRO A 235 -1.07 0.64 9.38
CA PRO A 235 -0.30 -0.20 10.29
C PRO A 235 0.33 -1.40 9.56
N TYR A 236 1.61 -1.65 9.77
CA TYR A 236 2.39 -2.67 9.06
C TYR A 236 1.76 -4.07 9.08
N LYS A 237 1.13 -4.46 10.20
CA LYS A 237 0.37 -5.71 10.32
C LYS A 237 -0.79 -5.81 9.32
N LYS A 238 -1.41 -4.68 8.94
CA LYS A 238 -2.52 -4.66 7.98
C LYS A 238 -2.02 -4.80 6.54
N ILE A 239 -0.81 -4.34 6.21
CA ILE A 239 -0.24 -4.44 4.86
C ILE A 239 -0.19 -5.90 4.39
N GLY A 240 0.36 -6.80 5.22
CA GLY A 240 0.41 -8.23 4.90
C GLY A 240 -0.97 -8.86 4.69
N LYS A 241 -1.97 -8.45 5.50
CA LYS A 241 -3.35 -8.94 5.34
C LYS A 241 -4.00 -8.46 4.03
N ILE A 242 -3.78 -7.19 3.67
CA ILE A 242 -4.32 -6.60 2.44
C ILE A 242 -3.70 -7.27 1.21
N MET A 243 -2.41 -7.54 1.24
CA MET A 243 -1.71 -8.26 0.17
C MET A 243 -2.32 -9.65 -0.05
N LEU A 244 -2.52 -10.44 1.00
CA LEU A 244 -3.15 -11.76 0.88
C LEU A 244 -4.62 -11.68 0.43
N LEU A 245 -5.34 -10.64 0.88
CA LEU A 245 -6.69 -10.39 0.42
C LEU A 245 -6.73 -10.09 -1.09
N SER A 246 -5.77 -9.30 -1.61
CA SER A 246 -5.71 -9.01 -3.05
C SER A 246 -5.47 -10.27 -3.89
N ILE A 247 -4.60 -11.19 -3.43
CA ILE A 247 -4.38 -12.49 -4.09
C ILE A 247 -5.66 -13.32 -4.06
N PHE A 248 -6.33 -13.42 -2.91
CA PHE A 248 -7.58 -14.17 -2.79
C PHE A 248 -8.67 -13.62 -3.72
N LEU A 249 -8.82 -12.31 -3.77
CA LEU A 249 -9.78 -11.66 -4.65
C LEU A 249 -9.47 -11.90 -6.13
N ALA A 250 -8.19 -11.90 -6.53
CA ALA A 250 -7.79 -12.18 -7.90
C ALA A 250 -8.09 -13.64 -8.28
N VAL A 251 -7.80 -14.62 -7.41
CA VAL A 251 -8.16 -16.02 -7.64
C VAL A 251 -9.67 -16.16 -7.80
N ALA A 252 -10.44 -15.60 -6.86
CA ALA A 252 -11.90 -15.63 -6.92
C ALA A 252 -12.45 -14.99 -8.21
N TRP A 253 -11.82 -13.88 -8.64
CA TRP A 253 -12.19 -13.22 -9.90
C TRP A 253 -12.05 -14.14 -11.11
N TYR A 254 -10.89 -14.78 -11.27
CA TYR A 254 -10.66 -15.69 -12.40
C TYR A 254 -11.61 -16.90 -12.38
N LEU A 255 -11.88 -17.47 -11.20
CA LEU A 255 -12.83 -18.55 -11.05
C LEU A 255 -14.26 -18.13 -11.44
N LEU A 256 -14.70 -16.94 -11.01
CA LEU A 256 -16.01 -16.40 -11.36
C LEU A 256 -16.15 -16.10 -12.85
N ILE A 257 -15.11 -15.60 -13.52
CA ILE A 257 -15.13 -15.35 -14.96
C ILE A 257 -15.24 -16.66 -15.74
N ILE A 258 -14.45 -17.68 -15.39
CA ILE A 258 -14.54 -19.01 -16.03
C ILE A 258 -15.94 -19.58 -15.84
N PHE A 259 -16.49 -19.51 -14.62
CA PHE A 259 -17.86 -19.93 -14.34
C PHE A 259 -18.86 -19.18 -15.21
N ALA A 260 -18.79 -17.86 -15.25
CA ALA A 260 -19.74 -17.02 -15.97
C ALA A 260 -19.74 -17.33 -17.48
N VAL A 261 -18.56 -17.47 -18.09
CA VAL A 261 -18.42 -17.78 -19.51
C VAL A 261 -18.97 -19.16 -19.81
N CYS A 262 -18.59 -20.19 -19.04
CA CYS A 262 -19.05 -21.56 -19.25
C CYS A 262 -20.54 -21.74 -18.96
N TYR A 263 -21.13 -20.95 -18.06
CA TYR A 263 -22.54 -21.05 -17.72
C TYR A 263 -23.45 -20.45 -18.80
N ILE A 264 -22.97 -19.39 -19.51
CA ILE A 264 -23.77 -18.73 -20.55
C ILE A 264 -23.51 -19.26 -21.97
N MET A 265 -22.31 -19.79 -22.27
CA MET A 265 -21.91 -20.22 -23.61
C MET A 265 -21.61 -21.71 -23.65
N PRO A 266 -22.20 -22.48 -24.60
CA PRO A 266 -21.78 -23.86 -24.88
C PRO A 266 -20.41 -23.88 -25.56
N GLN A 267 -19.69 -25.01 -25.47
CA GLN A 267 -18.35 -25.19 -26.03
C GLN A 267 -18.26 -24.84 -27.51
N SER A 268 -19.27 -25.19 -28.31
CA SER A 268 -19.32 -24.88 -29.74
C SER A 268 -19.34 -23.38 -30.02
N ALA A 269 -20.06 -22.60 -29.21
CA ALA A 269 -20.11 -21.15 -29.34
C ALA A 269 -18.78 -20.51 -28.90
N ILE A 270 -18.13 -21.05 -27.87
CA ILE A 270 -16.79 -20.60 -27.43
C ILE A 270 -15.76 -20.86 -28.54
N ALA A 271 -15.74 -22.09 -29.11
CA ALA A 271 -14.83 -22.44 -30.21
C ALA A 271 -15.07 -21.60 -31.47
N GLN A 272 -16.33 -21.30 -31.79
CA GLN A 272 -16.70 -20.44 -32.92
C GLN A 272 -16.19 -19.01 -32.69
N GLU A 273 -16.40 -18.46 -31.48
CA GLU A 273 -15.90 -17.10 -31.15
C GLU A 273 -14.39 -17.02 -31.17
N MET A 274 -13.67 -18.04 -30.65
CA MET A 274 -12.22 -18.13 -30.72
C MET A 274 -11.69 -18.12 -32.16
N SER A 275 -12.45 -18.65 -33.11
CA SER A 275 -12.10 -18.66 -34.54
C SER A 275 -12.52 -17.36 -35.25
N SER A 276 -13.25 -16.47 -34.59
CA SER A 276 -13.68 -15.19 -35.13
C SER A 276 -12.52 -14.20 -35.23
N GLN A 277 -12.68 -13.14 -35.99
CA GLN A 277 -11.66 -12.10 -36.16
C GLN A 277 -11.28 -11.43 -34.85
N ASN A 278 -12.24 -11.30 -33.92
CA ASN A 278 -12.04 -10.64 -32.63
C ASN A 278 -11.60 -11.61 -31.53
N GLY A 279 -12.12 -12.83 -31.48
CA GLY A 279 -11.76 -13.89 -30.54
C GLY A 279 -12.02 -13.55 -29.05
N LEU A 280 -12.90 -12.58 -28.76
CA LEU A 280 -13.12 -12.07 -27.40
C LEU A 280 -14.31 -12.78 -26.72
N VAL A 281 -14.09 -14.00 -26.25
CA VAL A 281 -15.10 -14.87 -25.64
C VAL A 281 -15.86 -14.20 -24.48
N SER A 282 -15.17 -13.51 -23.56
CA SER A 282 -15.83 -12.81 -22.46
C SER A 282 -16.75 -11.67 -22.92
N ALA A 283 -16.38 -10.96 -23.99
CA ALA A 283 -17.22 -9.91 -24.57
C ALA A 283 -18.47 -10.53 -25.24
N LYS A 284 -18.30 -11.65 -25.91
CA LYS A 284 -19.42 -12.40 -26.48
C LYS A 284 -20.35 -12.97 -25.41
N ALA A 285 -19.80 -13.48 -24.34
CA ALA A 285 -20.55 -14.02 -23.21
C ALA A 285 -21.51 -12.96 -22.60
N ILE A 286 -21.02 -11.74 -22.36
CA ILE A 286 -21.89 -10.66 -21.80
C ILE A 286 -22.93 -10.19 -22.83
N GLU A 287 -22.62 -10.18 -24.13
CA GLU A 287 -23.60 -9.88 -25.19
C GLU A 287 -24.77 -10.87 -25.15
N ILE A 288 -24.47 -12.16 -25.05
CA ILE A 288 -25.48 -13.22 -24.93
C ILE A 288 -26.26 -13.06 -23.62
N ALA A 289 -25.57 -12.85 -22.51
CA ALA A 289 -26.16 -12.69 -21.19
C ALA A 289 -27.20 -11.55 -21.12
N PHE A 290 -26.95 -10.46 -21.76
CA PHE A 290 -27.86 -9.30 -21.78
C PHE A 290 -28.67 -9.17 -23.09
N ARG A 291 -28.46 -10.07 -24.05
CA ARG A 291 -29.06 -10.00 -25.41
C ARG A 291 -28.82 -8.65 -26.09
N SER A 292 -27.65 -8.08 -25.89
CA SER A 292 -27.31 -6.74 -26.37
C SER A 292 -25.84 -6.62 -26.80
N PRO A 293 -25.54 -6.29 -28.06
CA PRO A 293 -24.17 -6.03 -28.52
C PRO A 293 -23.50 -4.86 -27.81
N LEU A 294 -24.27 -3.93 -27.24
CA LEU A 294 -23.73 -2.80 -26.47
C LEU A 294 -22.98 -3.28 -25.23
N MET A 295 -23.43 -4.38 -24.61
CA MET A 295 -22.78 -4.92 -23.41
C MET A 295 -21.39 -5.48 -23.70
N GLY A 296 -21.16 -6.05 -24.88
CA GLY A 296 -19.80 -6.41 -25.32
C GLY A 296 -18.88 -5.20 -25.37
N LYS A 297 -19.32 -4.06 -25.90
CA LYS A 297 -18.56 -2.82 -25.91
C LYS A 297 -18.30 -2.29 -24.47
N VAL A 298 -19.29 -2.37 -23.58
CA VAL A 298 -19.13 -2.00 -22.17
C VAL A 298 -18.04 -2.84 -21.50
N LEU A 299 -18.01 -4.17 -21.75
CA LEU A 299 -16.97 -5.02 -21.21
C LEU A 299 -15.60 -4.72 -21.80
N ILE A 300 -15.50 -4.42 -23.09
CA ILE A 300 -14.22 -4.01 -23.71
C ILE A 300 -13.71 -2.70 -23.12
N ILE A 301 -14.59 -1.71 -22.85
CA ILE A 301 -14.20 -0.46 -22.16
C ILE A 301 -13.71 -0.76 -20.74
N GLY A 302 -14.39 -1.66 -20.00
CA GLY A 302 -13.92 -2.15 -18.72
C GLY A 302 -12.52 -2.78 -18.81
N GLY A 303 -12.29 -3.59 -19.84
CA GLY A 303 -10.99 -4.19 -20.10
C GLY A 303 -9.90 -3.17 -20.47
N LEU A 304 -10.22 -2.10 -21.21
CA LEU A 304 -9.30 -0.98 -21.44
C LEU A 304 -8.87 -0.32 -20.12
N CYS A 305 -9.80 -0.14 -19.18
CA CYS A 305 -9.47 0.31 -17.84
C CYS A 305 -8.52 -0.66 -17.15
N GLY A 306 -8.67 -1.97 -17.35
CA GLY A 306 -7.76 -3.00 -16.84
C GLY A 306 -6.34 -2.90 -17.40
N ILE A 307 -6.17 -2.60 -18.69
CA ILE A 307 -4.85 -2.31 -19.29
C ILE A 307 -4.19 -1.13 -18.57
N ILE A 308 -4.92 -0.04 -18.37
CA ILE A 308 -4.36 1.16 -17.75
C ILE A 308 -4.04 0.92 -16.26
N THR A 309 -4.84 0.11 -15.53
CA THR A 309 -4.56 -0.21 -14.13
C THR A 309 -3.31 -1.06 -13.96
N SER A 310 -3.12 -2.10 -14.77
CA SER A 310 -1.90 -2.91 -14.74
C SER A 310 -0.69 -2.06 -15.15
N TRP A 311 -0.80 -1.29 -16.22
CA TRP A 311 0.26 -0.39 -16.66
C TRP A 311 0.71 0.58 -15.57
N ASN A 312 -0.24 1.30 -14.94
CA ASN A 312 0.05 2.25 -13.86
C ASN A 312 0.73 1.58 -12.67
N SER A 313 0.25 0.39 -12.27
CA SER A 313 0.83 -0.36 -11.15
C SER A 313 2.25 -0.84 -11.43
N PHE A 314 2.51 -1.41 -12.62
CA PHE A 314 3.85 -1.90 -12.97
C PHE A 314 4.85 -0.78 -13.23
N LEU A 315 4.43 0.34 -13.79
CA LEU A 315 5.27 1.53 -13.92
C LEU A 315 5.63 2.09 -12.53
N MET A 316 4.69 2.08 -11.59
CA MET A 316 4.95 2.42 -10.20
C MET A 316 5.97 1.46 -9.58
N GLY A 317 5.74 0.14 -9.63
CA GLY A 317 6.63 -0.87 -9.08
C GLY A 317 8.05 -0.80 -9.66
N GLY A 318 8.17 -0.77 -11.00
CA GLY A 318 9.43 -0.72 -11.71
C GLY A 318 10.28 0.52 -11.38
N SER A 319 9.62 1.67 -11.27
CA SER A 319 10.32 2.91 -10.91
C SER A 319 10.85 2.91 -9.47
N ARG A 320 10.15 2.28 -8.51
CA ARG A 320 10.62 2.14 -7.11
C ARG A 320 11.74 1.12 -6.99
N ALA A 321 11.66 0.01 -7.73
CA ALA A 321 12.74 -0.97 -7.82
C ALA A 321 14.03 -0.35 -8.39
N LEU A 322 13.94 0.41 -9.49
CA LEU A 322 15.06 1.18 -10.04
C LEU A 322 15.59 2.21 -9.06
N TYR A 323 14.70 2.91 -8.34
CA TYR A 323 15.10 3.89 -7.33
C TYR A 323 15.93 3.25 -6.22
N SER A 324 15.48 2.14 -5.64
CA SER A 324 16.19 1.46 -4.55
C SER A 324 17.57 0.95 -4.98
N MET A 325 17.71 0.41 -6.22
CA MET A 325 19.00 0.05 -6.79
C MET A 325 19.92 1.27 -7.02
N GLY A 326 19.35 2.38 -7.50
CA GLY A 326 20.09 3.64 -7.71
C GLY A 326 20.57 4.25 -6.40
N GLU A 327 19.77 4.16 -5.35
CA GLU A 327 20.11 4.61 -4.02
C GLU A 327 21.22 3.76 -3.39
N SER A 328 21.18 2.43 -3.59
CA SER A 328 22.24 1.50 -3.20
C SER A 328 23.50 1.58 -4.09
N LEU A 329 23.54 2.49 -5.08
CA LEU A 329 24.63 2.64 -6.04
C LEU A 329 24.92 1.36 -6.86
N MET A 330 23.94 0.50 -7.02
CA MET A 330 24.03 -0.70 -7.86
C MET A 330 23.80 -0.39 -9.35
N ILE A 331 23.17 0.75 -9.64
CA ILE A 331 23.00 1.37 -10.95
C ILE A 331 23.34 2.88 -10.84
N PRO A 332 23.36 3.66 -11.93
CA PRO A 332 23.73 5.06 -11.86
C PRO A 332 22.92 5.85 -10.81
N LYS A 333 23.64 6.63 -9.96
CA LYS A 333 23.11 7.40 -8.82
C LYS A 333 21.91 8.32 -9.17
N MET A 334 21.77 8.71 -10.44
CA MET A 334 20.65 9.57 -10.87
C MET A 334 19.27 8.94 -10.62
N PHE A 335 19.17 7.62 -10.67
CA PHE A 335 17.92 6.89 -10.45
C PHE A 335 17.54 6.85 -8.96
N GLY A 336 18.49 6.94 -8.03
CA GLY A 336 18.29 6.99 -6.58
C GLY A 336 17.98 8.38 -6.02
N LYS A 337 17.43 9.29 -6.84
CA LYS A 337 17.03 10.64 -6.41
C LYS A 337 15.54 10.84 -6.55
N LEU A 338 14.95 11.51 -5.55
CA LEU A 338 13.57 11.96 -5.60
C LEU A 338 13.46 13.36 -6.20
N GLY A 339 12.45 13.58 -7.01
CA GLY A 339 12.11 14.88 -7.58
C GLY A 339 11.29 15.77 -6.66
N LYS A 340 10.74 16.84 -7.22
CA LYS A 340 9.95 17.85 -6.50
C LYS A 340 8.69 17.28 -5.84
N HIS A 341 8.08 16.27 -6.44
CA HIS A 341 6.85 15.62 -5.96
C HIS A 341 7.10 14.40 -5.09
N LYS A 342 8.32 14.24 -4.54
CA LYS A 342 8.72 13.08 -3.74
C LYS A 342 8.55 11.75 -4.50
N THR A 343 8.70 11.78 -5.81
CA THR A 343 8.67 10.61 -6.70
C THR A 343 10.03 10.40 -7.35
N PRO A 344 10.42 9.18 -7.73
CA PRO A 344 11.68 8.89 -8.39
C PRO A 344 11.63 9.24 -9.89
N GLU A 345 11.61 10.54 -10.21
CA GLU A 345 11.34 11.07 -11.56
C GLU A 345 12.22 10.44 -12.64
N ALA A 346 13.53 10.31 -12.43
CA ALA A 346 14.44 9.71 -13.41
C ALA A 346 14.12 8.24 -13.69
N ALA A 347 13.74 7.47 -12.67
CA ALA A 347 13.33 6.07 -12.83
C ALA A 347 11.97 5.96 -13.55
N ILE A 348 11.00 6.82 -13.20
CA ILE A 348 9.70 6.89 -13.88
C ILE A 348 9.88 7.23 -15.37
N ILE A 349 10.75 8.21 -15.70
CA ILE A 349 11.03 8.59 -17.08
C ILE A 349 11.68 7.44 -17.85
N LEU A 350 12.61 6.69 -17.25
CA LEU A 350 13.22 5.53 -17.89
C LEU A 350 12.16 4.46 -18.22
N CYS A 351 11.30 4.12 -17.27
CA CYS A 351 10.19 3.20 -17.52
C CYS A 351 9.23 3.77 -18.60
N GLY A 352 8.95 5.07 -18.55
CA GLY A 352 8.11 5.76 -19.53
C GLY A 352 8.71 5.73 -20.95
N ILE A 353 10.02 5.89 -21.10
CA ILE A 353 10.71 5.77 -22.39
C ILE A 353 10.51 4.36 -22.98
N ALA A 354 10.63 3.31 -22.17
CA ALA A 354 10.35 1.94 -22.62
C ALA A 354 8.92 1.82 -23.15
N CYS A 355 7.93 2.42 -22.44
CA CYS A 355 6.54 2.42 -22.89
C CYS A 355 6.31 3.25 -24.17
N VAL A 356 7.03 4.37 -24.34
CA VAL A 356 6.94 5.21 -25.58
C VAL A 356 7.55 4.49 -26.78
N VAL A 357 8.61 3.72 -26.58
CA VAL A 357 9.32 2.98 -27.64
C VAL A 357 8.57 1.71 -28.05
N ALA A 358 7.85 1.09 -27.13
CA ALA A 358 7.17 -0.19 -27.33
C ALA A 358 6.18 -0.23 -28.52
N PRO A 359 5.31 0.76 -28.78
CA PRO A 359 4.36 0.74 -29.90
C PRO A 359 5.01 0.61 -31.28
N PHE A 360 6.28 1.00 -31.43
CA PHE A 360 7.01 0.87 -32.70
C PHE A 360 7.38 -0.58 -33.04
N PHE A 361 7.40 -1.48 -32.07
CA PHE A 361 7.70 -2.90 -32.29
C PHE A 361 6.47 -3.78 -32.47
N GLY A 362 5.30 -3.26 -32.11
CA GLY A 362 4.02 -3.95 -32.22
C GLY A 362 3.86 -5.12 -31.25
N ARG A 363 2.62 -5.64 -31.18
CA ARG A 363 2.24 -6.67 -30.21
C ARG A 363 3.03 -7.98 -30.36
N GLY A 364 3.40 -8.38 -31.59
CA GLY A 364 4.06 -9.67 -31.79
C GLY A 364 5.41 -9.79 -31.08
N VAL A 365 6.24 -8.76 -31.13
CA VAL A 365 7.54 -8.71 -30.43
C VAL A 365 7.36 -8.59 -28.94
N LEU A 366 6.34 -7.84 -28.50
CA LEU A 366 6.14 -7.56 -27.09
C LEU A 366 5.56 -8.75 -26.30
N VAL A 367 4.90 -9.72 -26.96
CA VAL A 367 4.54 -10.99 -26.32
C VAL A 367 5.79 -11.70 -25.81
N TRP A 368 6.85 -11.79 -26.64
CA TRP A 368 8.12 -12.39 -26.21
C TRP A 368 8.75 -11.66 -25.02
N LEU A 369 8.60 -10.34 -24.97
CA LEU A 369 9.10 -9.54 -23.87
C LEU A 369 8.33 -9.82 -22.56
N VAL A 370 6.99 -9.99 -22.63
CA VAL A 370 6.13 -10.29 -21.48
C VAL A 370 6.39 -11.69 -20.93
N ASP A 371 6.59 -12.68 -21.81
CA ASP A 371 6.87 -14.04 -21.37
C ASP A 371 8.24 -14.13 -20.69
N ALA A 372 9.26 -13.46 -21.27
CA ALA A 372 10.56 -13.28 -20.60
C ALA A 372 10.46 -12.51 -19.27
N ALA A 373 9.56 -11.52 -19.18
CA ALA A 373 9.29 -10.76 -17.98
C ALA A 373 8.66 -11.61 -16.87
N SER A 374 7.71 -12.47 -17.25
CA SER A 374 7.06 -13.40 -16.33
C SER A 374 8.08 -14.35 -15.69
N PHE A 375 9.02 -14.85 -16.47
CA PHE A 375 10.15 -15.63 -15.98
C PHE A 375 10.99 -14.82 -14.97
N GLY A 376 11.28 -13.54 -15.27
CA GLY A 376 11.98 -12.64 -14.36
C GLY A 376 11.29 -12.48 -13.01
N CYS A 377 9.96 -12.27 -13.01
CA CYS A 377 9.16 -12.19 -11.78
C CYS A 377 9.24 -13.47 -10.94
N VAL A 378 9.12 -14.64 -11.59
CA VAL A 378 9.17 -15.93 -10.88
C VAL A 378 10.54 -16.16 -10.25
N ILE A 379 11.63 -15.78 -10.90
CA ILE A 379 12.98 -15.82 -10.32
C ILE A 379 13.06 -14.89 -9.09
N ALA A 380 12.52 -13.67 -9.16
CA ALA A 380 12.48 -12.77 -8.00
C ALA A 380 11.66 -13.37 -6.85
N TYR A 381 10.52 -14.00 -7.12
CA TYR A 381 9.71 -14.72 -6.12
C TYR A 381 10.48 -15.83 -5.43
N MET A 382 11.31 -16.58 -6.18
CA MET A 382 12.20 -17.58 -5.63
C MET A 382 13.22 -16.94 -4.66
N PHE A 383 13.86 -15.83 -5.05
CA PHE A 383 14.81 -15.12 -4.20
C PHE A 383 14.17 -14.58 -2.91
N VAL A 384 12.95 -14.04 -3.01
CA VAL A 384 12.22 -13.54 -1.82
C VAL A 384 11.82 -14.69 -0.89
N SER A 385 11.36 -15.82 -1.45
CA SER A 385 11.01 -17.01 -0.65
C SER A 385 12.24 -17.60 0.06
N ILE A 386 13.40 -17.61 -0.62
CA ILE A 386 14.69 -17.99 -0.03
C ILE A 386 15.09 -16.99 1.06
N SER A 387 14.93 -15.68 0.80
CA SER A 387 15.23 -14.63 1.78
C SER A 387 14.40 -14.77 3.05
N PHE A 388 13.14 -15.12 2.93
CA PHE A 388 12.27 -15.43 4.07
C PHE A 388 12.82 -16.58 4.92
N CYS A 389 13.24 -17.67 4.29
CA CYS A 389 13.84 -18.82 5.00
C CYS A 389 15.14 -18.43 5.70
N ILE A 390 16.02 -17.69 5.02
CA ILE A 390 17.31 -17.23 5.57
C ILE A 390 17.09 -16.30 6.77
N LEU A 391 16.22 -15.29 6.63
CA LEU A 391 15.98 -14.29 7.67
C LEU A 391 15.31 -14.90 8.91
N ARG A 392 14.44 -15.89 8.74
CA ARG A 392 13.88 -16.63 9.88
C ARG A 392 14.92 -17.42 10.65
N LYS A 393 15.98 -17.91 9.98
CA LYS A 393 17.08 -18.65 10.61
C LYS A 393 18.15 -17.72 11.18
N LYS A 394 18.57 -16.67 10.42
CA LYS A 394 19.68 -15.79 10.83
C LYS A 394 19.25 -14.68 11.79
N LYS A 395 18.00 -14.22 11.71
CA LYS A 395 17.45 -13.14 12.53
C LYS A 395 16.11 -13.53 13.16
N PRO A 396 16.10 -14.51 14.09
CA PRO A 396 14.87 -14.98 14.73
C PRO A 396 14.18 -13.90 15.57
N GLU A 397 14.96 -12.95 16.12
CA GLU A 397 14.56 -11.81 16.94
C GLU A 397 13.90 -10.67 16.15
N MET A 398 14.04 -10.67 14.82
CA MET A 398 13.45 -9.63 13.96
C MET A 398 11.95 -9.47 14.26
N ALA A 399 11.52 -8.24 14.51
CA ALA A 399 10.09 -7.92 14.69
C ALA A 399 9.29 -8.22 13.41
N ARG A 400 8.22 -8.99 13.56
CA ARG A 400 7.32 -9.38 12.46
C ARG A 400 5.89 -9.05 12.82
N PRO A 401 5.43 -7.80 12.56
CA PRO A 401 4.06 -7.37 12.89
C PRO A 401 2.99 -8.28 12.28
N TYR A 402 3.22 -8.80 11.07
CA TYR A 402 2.48 -9.89 10.48
C TYR A 402 3.36 -11.13 10.43
N LYS A 403 3.17 -12.08 11.37
CA LYS A 403 3.96 -13.31 11.45
C LYS A 403 3.16 -14.49 10.92
N VAL A 404 3.69 -15.17 9.92
CA VAL A 404 3.06 -16.35 9.31
C VAL A 404 3.15 -17.54 10.28
N LYS A 405 2.01 -18.21 10.55
CA LYS A 405 1.98 -19.45 11.31
C LYS A 405 2.66 -20.56 10.50
N ALA A 406 3.29 -21.52 11.18
CA ALA A 406 4.06 -22.61 10.55
C ALA A 406 5.09 -22.13 9.50
N GLY A 407 5.79 -21.03 9.77
CA GLY A 407 6.61 -20.33 8.80
C GLY A 407 7.74 -21.15 8.17
N ARG A 408 8.26 -22.19 8.85
CA ARG A 408 9.25 -23.11 8.25
C ARG A 408 8.62 -23.92 7.11
N PHE A 409 7.41 -24.44 7.31
CA PHE A 409 6.67 -25.15 6.28
C PHE A 409 6.29 -24.22 5.12
N VAL A 410 5.74 -23.05 5.44
CA VAL A 410 5.35 -22.06 4.41
C VAL A 410 6.57 -21.62 3.60
N GLY A 411 7.71 -21.35 4.21
CA GLY A 411 8.92 -20.96 3.50
C GLY A 411 9.43 -22.04 2.54
N VAL A 412 9.47 -23.30 2.99
CA VAL A 412 9.86 -24.43 2.13
C VAL A 412 8.87 -24.61 0.98
N MET A 413 7.58 -24.54 1.25
CA MET A 413 6.54 -24.63 0.22
C MET A 413 6.61 -23.47 -0.76
N ALA A 414 6.85 -22.24 -0.32
CA ALA A 414 7.00 -21.08 -1.19
C ALA A 414 8.20 -21.22 -2.14
N VAL A 415 9.35 -21.67 -1.62
CA VAL A 415 10.52 -21.96 -2.48
C VAL A 415 10.22 -23.05 -3.48
N LEU A 416 9.59 -24.15 -3.03
CA LEU A 416 9.19 -25.24 -3.92
C LEU A 416 8.25 -24.76 -5.01
N MET A 417 7.22 -23.98 -4.66
CA MET A 417 6.26 -23.45 -5.64
C MET A 417 6.94 -22.51 -6.64
N ALA A 418 7.80 -21.59 -6.19
CA ALA A 418 8.55 -20.72 -7.08
C ALA A 418 9.51 -21.49 -8.02
N VAL A 419 10.18 -22.51 -7.51
CA VAL A 419 11.02 -23.40 -8.32
C VAL A 419 10.19 -24.19 -9.35
N LEU A 420 9.02 -24.68 -8.96
CA LEU A 420 8.11 -25.34 -9.89
C LEU A 420 7.61 -24.39 -10.97
N MET A 421 7.24 -23.15 -10.62
CA MET A 421 6.84 -22.13 -11.59
C MET A 421 7.99 -21.85 -12.59
N ALA A 422 9.20 -21.62 -12.10
CA ALA A 422 10.37 -21.42 -12.96
C ALA A 422 10.67 -22.66 -13.83
N GLY A 423 10.54 -23.85 -13.25
CA GLY A 423 10.74 -25.13 -13.95
C GLY A 423 9.74 -25.33 -15.09
N PHE A 424 8.47 -25.00 -14.86
CA PHE A 424 7.44 -25.06 -15.92
C PHE A 424 7.78 -24.13 -17.10
N MET A 425 8.35 -22.96 -16.83
CA MET A 425 8.73 -22.03 -17.89
C MET A 425 10.03 -22.43 -18.63
N THR A 426 10.90 -23.23 -18.03
CA THR A 426 12.21 -23.56 -18.57
C THR A 426 12.32 -24.99 -19.09
N LEU A 427 11.84 -25.96 -18.33
CA LEU A 427 12.02 -27.38 -18.62
C LEU A 427 11.05 -27.91 -19.66
N LEU A 428 9.88 -27.30 -19.83
CA LEU A 428 8.86 -27.74 -20.77
C LEU A 428 9.24 -27.50 -22.22
N TYR A 429 10.29 -26.73 -22.49
CA TYR A 429 10.87 -26.65 -23.84
C TYR A 429 11.52 -27.98 -24.28
N ILE A 430 11.92 -28.83 -23.33
CA ILE A 430 12.59 -30.13 -23.57
C ILE A 430 11.58 -31.29 -23.71
N VAL A 431 10.33 -31.09 -23.30
CA VAL A 431 9.26 -32.09 -23.35
C VAL A 431 8.34 -31.83 -24.56
N PRO A 432 7.77 -32.85 -25.24
CA PRO A 432 7.08 -32.70 -26.52
C PRO A 432 5.95 -31.64 -26.50
N ALA A 433 5.65 -31.10 -27.68
CA ALA A 433 4.73 -29.99 -28.02
C ALA A 433 3.35 -29.91 -27.32
N SER A 434 2.94 -30.93 -26.56
CA SER A 434 1.72 -30.92 -25.75
C SER A 434 1.78 -30.04 -24.50
N PHE A 435 2.95 -29.55 -24.09
CA PHE A 435 3.18 -28.70 -22.93
C PHE A 435 3.74 -27.31 -23.29
N SER A 436 3.26 -26.68 -24.33
CA SER A 436 3.82 -25.48 -24.96
C SER A 436 3.65 -24.16 -24.15
N ALA A 437 3.97 -24.15 -22.87
CA ALA A 437 4.11 -22.91 -22.09
C ALA A 437 5.57 -22.52 -21.82
N ALA A 438 6.52 -23.25 -22.41
CA ALA A 438 7.94 -22.96 -22.27
C ALA A 438 8.34 -21.74 -23.11
N LEU A 439 9.31 -20.98 -22.59
CA LEU A 439 9.90 -19.86 -23.32
C LEU A 439 10.45 -20.33 -24.68
N VAL A 440 10.06 -19.63 -25.74
CA VAL A 440 10.60 -19.85 -27.08
C VAL A 440 12.00 -19.24 -27.23
N TRP A 441 12.72 -19.58 -28.31
CA TRP A 441 14.12 -19.12 -28.47
C TRP A 441 14.27 -17.60 -28.52
N GLN A 442 13.26 -16.87 -29.03
CA GLN A 442 13.24 -15.42 -29.06
C GLN A 442 13.20 -14.82 -27.64
N GLU A 443 12.43 -15.44 -26.75
CA GLU A 443 12.30 -15.04 -25.34
C GLU A 443 13.59 -15.29 -24.57
N TRP A 444 14.29 -16.40 -24.84
CA TRP A 444 15.61 -16.65 -24.31
C TRP A 444 16.66 -15.64 -24.77
N ILE A 445 16.55 -15.10 -26.00
CA ILE A 445 17.39 -13.98 -26.44
C ILE A 445 17.10 -12.73 -25.58
N VAL A 446 15.84 -12.41 -25.33
CA VAL A 446 15.46 -11.28 -24.45
C VAL A 446 16.06 -11.45 -23.06
N VAL A 447 15.89 -12.63 -22.45
CA VAL A 447 16.48 -12.95 -21.13
C VAL A 447 18.01 -12.83 -21.20
N GLY A 448 18.65 -13.37 -22.23
CA GLY A 448 20.11 -13.30 -22.41
C GLY A 448 20.65 -11.88 -22.53
N ILE A 449 19.99 -11.02 -23.31
CA ILE A 449 20.32 -9.59 -23.43
C ILE A 449 20.16 -8.90 -22.08
N TRP A 450 19.04 -9.16 -21.36
CA TRP A 450 18.79 -8.57 -20.05
C TRP A 450 19.84 -8.97 -19.03
N LEU A 451 20.22 -10.25 -18.99
CA LEU A 451 21.29 -10.73 -18.10
C LEU A 451 22.65 -10.12 -18.46
N ALA A 452 22.98 -9.99 -19.76
CA ALA A 452 24.21 -9.34 -20.20
C ALA A 452 24.26 -7.87 -19.76
N LEU A 453 23.15 -7.13 -19.89
CA LEU A 453 23.01 -5.76 -19.36
C LEU A 453 23.17 -5.74 -17.84
N GLY A 454 22.60 -6.70 -17.12
CA GLY A 454 22.75 -6.81 -15.68
C GLY A 454 24.21 -7.01 -15.25
N VAL A 455 24.91 -7.94 -15.91
CA VAL A 455 26.34 -8.17 -15.69
C VAL A 455 27.15 -6.90 -15.98
N PHE A 456 26.86 -6.22 -17.08
CA PHE A 456 27.51 -4.95 -17.42
C PHE A 456 27.30 -3.89 -16.32
N PHE A 457 26.04 -3.64 -15.89
CA PHE A 457 25.77 -2.64 -14.86
C PHE A 457 26.34 -3.02 -13.50
N TYR A 458 26.36 -4.30 -13.15
CA TYR A 458 26.97 -4.81 -11.92
C TYR A 458 28.46 -4.46 -11.85
N PHE A 459 29.23 -4.81 -12.89
CA PHE A 459 30.67 -4.54 -12.90
C PHE A 459 30.99 -3.06 -13.12
N TYR A 460 30.22 -2.37 -13.96
CA TYR A 460 30.35 -0.92 -14.15
C TYR A 460 30.16 -0.16 -12.84
N SER A 461 29.08 -0.42 -12.12
CA SER A 461 28.78 0.27 -10.86
C SER A 461 29.76 -0.13 -9.76
N LYS A 462 30.15 -1.40 -9.69
CA LYS A 462 31.17 -1.86 -8.74
C LYS A 462 32.53 -1.18 -8.97
N LYS A 463 32.92 -1.00 -10.25
CA LYS A 463 34.16 -0.28 -10.59
C LYS A 463 34.03 1.22 -10.30
N LYS A 464 32.88 1.83 -10.59
CA LYS A 464 32.65 3.27 -10.46
C LYS A 464 32.52 3.73 -9.01
N TYR A 465 31.81 2.95 -8.16
CA TYR A 465 31.49 3.33 -6.80
C TYR A 465 32.34 2.61 -5.75
N GLY A 466 33.13 1.62 -6.13
CA GLY A 466 34.08 0.93 -5.25
C GLY A 466 33.41 0.37 -3.97
N ALA A 467 33.88 0.80 -2.81
CA ALA A 467 33.35 0.37 -1.52
C ALA A 467 31.90 0.82 -1.23
N GLU A 468 31.42 1.86 -1.92
CA GLU A 468 30.04 2.33 -1.76
C GLU A 468 29.03 1.52 -2.60
N PHE A 469 29.49 0.64 -3.49
CA PHE A 469 28.61 -0.24 -4.27
C PHE A 469 27.82 -1.15 -3.34
N GLY A 470 26.50 -1.14 -3.49
CA GLY A 470 25.61 -1.89 -2.63
C GLY A 470 25.60 -1.40 -1.19
N ARG A 471 25.73 -0.08 -0.99
CA ARG A 471 25.60 0.50 0.35
C ARG A 471 24.24 0.19 0.95
N ASP A 472 24.22 -0.01 2.25
CA ASP A 472 22.99 -0.18 3.02
C ASP A 472 22.17 1.12 2.98
N ILE A 473 20.92 1.01 2.51
CA ILE A 473 19.99 2.14 2.40
C ILE A 473 18.88 2.08 3.45
N PHE A 474 18.93 1.08 4.32
CA PHE A 474 17.83 0.79 5.22
C PHE A 474 17.71 1.85 6.33
N ILE A 475 16.52 2.43 6.38
CA ILE A 475 16.11 3.46 7.34
C ILE A 475 15.53 2.80 8.60
N VAL A 476 14.91 1.63 8.43
CA VAL A 476 14.27 0.87 9.51
C VAL A 476 15.18 -0.29 9.86
N GLU A 477 15.94 -0.17 10.94
CA GLU A 477 16.61 -1.31 11.55
C GLU A 477 15.54 -2.27 12.07
N ASP A 478 15.56 -3.49 11.47
CA ASP A 478 14.87 -4.70 11.93
C ASP A 478 13.44 -4.49 12.43
N GLY A 479 12.52 -4.30 11.45
CA GLY A 479 11.06 -4.32 11.65
C GLY A 479 10.65 -3.54 12.87
N GLY A 480 10.98 -2.24 12.89
CA GLY A 480 10.90 -1.48 14.11
C GLY A 480 10.64 -2.44 15.29
N LYS A 481 11.60 -2.80 16.04
CA LYS A 481 11.37 -2.54 17.43
C LYS A 481 10.83 -1.11 17.29
N ALA A 482 9.51 -0.89 17.31
CA ALA A 482 9.13 0.06 18.32
C ALA A 482 10.21 -0.27 19.33
N GLU A 483 11.35 0.49 19.32
CA GLU A 483 12.22 0.29 20.43
C GLU A 483 11.20 0.00 21.53
N GLU A 484 11.15 -1.24 22.10
CA GLU A 484 11.21 -1.21 23.52
C GLU A 484 12.42 -0.32 23.70
N GLN A 485 12.22 0.97 23.52
CA GLN A 485 12.96 1.99 24.18
C GLN A 485 12.83 1.42 25.57
N GLU A 486 13.95 0.82 26.06
CA GLU A 486 14.11 0.64 27.47
C GLU A 486 13.30 1.75 28.05
N GLU A 487 12.16 1.39 28.68
CA GLU A 487 11.33 2.37 29.35
C GLU A 487 12.34 3.31 29.89
N ALA A 488 12.35 4.57 29.37
CA ALA A 488 13.32 5.52 29.87
C ALA A 488 12.84 5.74 31.28
N VAL A 489 13.18 4.78 32.14
CA VAL A 489 13.03 4.87 33.58
C VAL A 489 13.91 6.05 33.89
N LEU A 490 13.27 7.22 33.92
CA LEU A 490 13.95 8.40 34.41
C LEU A 490 14.53 7.98 35.74
N PRO A 491 15.82 8.15 36.02
CA PRO A 491 16.49 7.53 37.17
C PRO A 491 15.86 7.85 38.51
N ASN A 492 14.83 8.68 38.58
CA ASN A 492 14.09 9.12 39.75
C ASN A 492 12.58 8.88 39.66
N ALA A 493 12.08 7.95 38.77
CA ALA A 493 10.65 7.69 38.70
C ALA A 493 10.11 7.12 40.03
N LYS A 494 9.05 7.71 40.55
CA LYS A 494 8.38 7.25 41.79
C LYS A 494 7.79 5.84 41.64
N TYR A 495 7.41 5.46 40.40
CA TYR A 495 6.81 4.16 40.03
C TYR A 495 7.51 3.56 38.83
N PRO A 496 8.75 3.01 38.99
CA PRO A 496 9.53 2.51 37.86
C PRO A 496 8.92 1.28 37.18
N ASP A 497 8.12 0.49 37.91
CA ASP A 497 7.54 -0.77 37.44
C ASP A 497 6.09 -0.60 36.90
N ARG A 498 5.60 0.64 36.79
CA ARG A 498 4.23 0.93 36.33
C ARG A 498 4.22 1.91 35.19
N HIS A 499 3.48 1.57 34.15
CA HIS A 499 3.18 2.47 33.04
C HIS A 499 1.81 3.13 33.25
N PHE A 500 1.76 4.46 33.20
CA PHE A 500 0.54 5.24 33.32
C PHE A 500 0.66 6.62 32.67
N VAL A 501 -0.47 7.18 32.25
CA VAL A 501 -0.51 8.48 31.59
C VAL A 501 -1.49 9.39 32.33
N ILE A 502 -1.08 10.65 32.55
CA ILE A 502 -1.95 11.68 33.12
C ILE A 502 -2.30 12.68 32.01
N THR A 503 -3.57 12.81 31.68
CA THR A 503 -4.01 13.88 30.77
C THR A 503 -4.50 15.07 31.60
N VAL A 504 -3.99 16.27 31.30
CA VAL A 504 -4.40 17.49 32.00
C VAL A 504 -5.12 18.43 31.02
N GLY A 505 -6.44 18.45 31.10
CA GLY A 505 -7.25 19.51 30.50
C GLY A 505 -7.29 20.71 31.47
N CYS A 506 -7.33 21.94 30.94
CA CYS A 506 -7.36 23.12 31.81
C CYS A 506 -8.03 24.31 31.15
N GLU A 507 -8.62 25.21 31.93
CA GLU A 507 -9.06 26.52 31.48
C GLU A 507 -7.86 27.47 31.32
N TYR A 508 -8.00 28.49 30.47
CA TYR A 508 -6.91 29.42 30.19
C TYR A 508 -6.69 30.37 31.36
N GLY A 509 -5.52 30.35 31.99
CA GLY A 509 -5.19 31.11 33.18
C GLY A 509 -5.33 30.34 34.51
N SER A 510 -5.84 29.10 34.48
CA SER A 510 -6.00 28.26 35.68
C SER A 510 -4.70 27.67 36.25
N GLY A 511 -3.54 27.90 35.62
CA GLY A 511 -2.26 27.32 36.04
C GLY A 511 -2.04 25.85 35.64
N GLY A 512 -2.92 25.28 34.79
CA GLY A 512 -2.88 23.87 34.41
C GLY A 512 -1.54 23.38 33.88
N PRO A 513 -0.86 24.07 32.93
CA PRO A 513 0.46 23.64 32.43
C PRO A 513 1.55 23.64 33.50
N GLN A 514 1.51 24.59 34.43
CA GLN A 514 2.49 24.69 35.52
C GLN A 514 2.28 23.56 36.53
N ILE A 515 1.04 23.29 36.91
CA ILE A 515 0.66 22.18 37.81
C ILE A 515 1.03 20.85 37.17
N ALA A 516 0.74 20.66 35.89
CA ALA A 516 1.11 19.46 35.13
C ALA A 516 2.62 19.21 35.11
N LYS A 517 3.43 20.28 34.95
CA LYS A 517 4.88 20.18 35.04
C LYS A 517 5.35 19.79 36.43
N MET A 518 4.78 20.39 37.49
CA MET A 518 5.10 20.02 38.88
C MET A 518 4.80 18.54 39.16
N ILE A 519 3.68 18.01 38.63
CA ILE A 519 3.31 16.59 38.76
C ILE A 519 4.38 15.73 38.08
N ALA A 520 4.78 16.06 36.85
CA ALA A 520 5.78 15.33 36.11
C ALA A 520 7.14 15.31 36.81
N ASP A 521 7.58 16.47 37.28
CA ASP A 521 8.84 16.63 38.01
C ASP A 521 8.86 15.83 39.33
N ARG A 522 7.73 15.81 40.11
CA ARG A 522 7.61 15.09 41.37
C ARG A 522 7.49 13.57 41.20
N LEU A 523 6.85 13.14 40.12
CA LEU A 523 6.72 11.71 39.79
C LEU A 523 7.94 11.17 39.04
N GLY A 524 8.84 12.04 38.56
CA GLY A 524 9.99 11.67 37.72
C GLY A 524 9.56 11.07 36.38
N ILE A 525 8.52 11.60 35.73
CA ILE A 525 7.97 11.15 34.46
C ILE A 525 8.03 12.24 33.39
N GLU A 526 7.87 11.88 32.11
CA GLU A 526 7.95 12.83 31.01
C GLU A 526 6.81 13.84 31.00
N TYR A 527 7.08 15.06 30.53
CA TYR A 527 6.12 16.16 30.43
C TYR A 527 5.96 16.63 28.99
N TYR A 528 4.74 16.56 28.48
CA TYR A 528 4.40 16.98 27.13
C TYR A 528 3.37 18.11 27.15
N ASN A 529 3.84 19.32 26.87
CA ASN A 529 2.97 20.50 26.75
C ASN A 529 2.47 20.66 25.30
N ARG A 530 1.58 21.65 25.13
CA ARG A 530 1.00 22.03 23.83
C ARG A 530 2.08 22.32 22.77
N ASP A 531 3.12 23.09 23.13
CA ASP A 531 4.15 23.51 22.18
C ASP A 531 5.04 22.35 21.72
N LEU A 532 5.23 21.35 22.59
CA LEU A 532 6.00 20.17 22.28
C LEU A 532 5.25 19.26 21.30
N VAL A 533 3.93 19.07 21.52
CA VAL A 533 3.06 18.34 20.58
C VAL A 533 3.08 19.02 19.21
N ASP A 534 2.99 20.35 19.16
CA ASP A 534 3.00 21.12 17.92
C ASP A 534 4.36 21.07 17.21
N LYS A 535 5.47 21.03 17.96
CA LYS A 535 6.81 20.83 17.40
C LYS A 535 6.96 19.46 16.75
N VAL A 536 6.44 18.41 17.37
CA VAL A 536 6.45 17.05 16.81
C VAL A 536 5.58 16.98 15.57
N VAL A 537 4.40 17.60 15.59
CA VAL A 537 3.51 17.71 14.43
C VAL A 537 4.17 18.48 13.27
N ALA A 538 4.90 19.55 13.55
CA ALA A 538 5.68 20.26 12.55
C ALA A 538 6.84 19.43 11.98
N GLN A 539 7.43 18.53 12.78
CA GLN A 539 8.47 17.60 12.34
C GLN A 539 7.93 16.50 11.41
N ILE A 540 6.64 16.13 11.53
CA ILE A 540 5.96 15.17 10.65
C ILE A 540 5.60 15.79 9.27
N GLY A 541 6.03 17.04 8.99
CA GLY A 541 5.87 17.70 7.69
C GLY A 541 4.62 18.58 7.56
N VAL A 542 4.00 18.95 8.67
CA VAL A 542 2.95 19.97 8.72
C VAL A 542 3.59 21.32 9.02
N ASP A 543 3.39 22.30 8.14
CA ASP A 543 3.92 23.66 8.32
C ASP A 543 3.44 24.28 9.65
N LYS A 544 4.37 24.90 10.41
CA LYS A 544 4.07 25.50 11.71
C LYS A 544 2.98 26.58 11.62
N GLY A 545 2.99 27.38 10.55
CA GLY A 545 1.96 28.38 10.29
C GLY A 545 0.58 27.77 10.06
N LEU A 546 0.51 26.56 9.48
CA LEU A 546 -0.74 25.83 9.28
C LEU A 546 -1.29 25.24 10.59
N VAL A 547 -0.42 24.87 11.53
CA VAL A 547 -0.83 24.40 12.86
C VAL A 547 -1.43 25.55 13.66
N GLU A 548 -0.81 26.73 13.64
CA GLU A 548 -1.30 27.95 14.29
C GLU A 548 -2.60 28.46 13.66
N GLU A 549 -2.73 28.37 12.35
CA GLU A 549 -3.93 28.76 11.61
C GLU A 549 -5.11 27.79 11.86
N ALA A 550 -4.84 26.49 11.91
CA ALA A 550 -5.83 25.49 12.27
C ALA A 550 -6.33 25.68 13.70
N ASP A 551 -5.46 26.08 14.63
CA ASP A 551 -5.83 26.35 16.02
C ASP A 551 -6.73 27.57 16.21
N THR A 552 -6.52 28.61 15.41
CA THR A 552 -7.25 29.89 15.54
C THR A 552 -8.56 29.92 14.74
N LYS A 553 -8.68 29.11 13.68
CA LYS A 553 -9.83 29.15 12.75
C LYS A 553 -10.77 27.94 12.83
N ILE A 554 -10.46 26.91 13.64
CA ILE A 554 -11.39 25.81 13.92
C ILE A 554 -12.55 26.36 14.74
N GLY A 555 -13.74 26.47 14.13
CA GLY A 555 -14.95 26.97 14.76
C GLY A 555 -15.59 28.19 14.11
N VAL A 556 -14.90 28.82 13.16
CA VAL A 556 -15.54 29.84 12.30
C VAL A 556 -16.27 29.10 11.18
N ARG A 557 -17.59 29.02 11.25
CA ARG A 557 -18.47 28.56 10.18
C ARG A 557 -18.27 29.49 8.97
N TYR A 558 -17.45 29.08 8.01
CA TYR A 558 -17.55 29.62 6.65
C TYR A 558 -18.79 28.99 5.97
N ALA A 559 -19.93 29.65 6.13
CA ALA A 559 -21.02 29.53 5.18
C ALA A 559 -20.57 30.19 3.88
N PHE A 560 -20.75 29.47 2.74
CA PHE A 560 -20.63 29.96 1.38
C PHE A 560 -19.23 30.23 0.79
N ASP A 561 -18.38 29.17 0.70
CA ASP A 561 -17.55 29.00 -0.50
C ASP A 561 -17.05 27.53 -0.59
N THR A 562 -17.63 26.76 -1.52
CA THR A 562 -17.49 25.29 -1.58
C THR A 562 -16.08 24.82 -1.99
N SER A 563 -15.28 25.65 -2.63
CA SER A 563 -13.92 25.27 -3.08
C SER A 563 -12.83 25.55 -2.02
N TYR A 564 -12.98 26.59 -1.23
CA TYR A 564 -12.06 26.94 -0.13
C TYR A 564 -12.36 26.10 1.13
N GLY A 565 -13.64 25.85 1.43
CA GLY A 565 -14.06 25.09 2.62
C GLY A 565 -13.54 23.63 2.62
N VAL A 566 -13.53 22.95 1.48
CA VAL A 566 -13.03 21.57 1.36
C VAL A 566 -11.50 21.49 1.56
N ARG A 567 -10.76 22.49 1.12
CA ARG A 567 -9.30 22.56 1.30
C ARG A 567 -8.92 22.78 2.75
N TYR A 568 -9.64 23.64 3.48
CA TYR A 568 -9.41 23.91 4.90
C TYR A 568 -9.83 22.76 5.80
N ALA A 569 -10.97 22.11 5.54
CA ALA A 569 -11.42 20.93 6.31
C ALA A 569 -10.42 19.77 6.19
N ASN A 570 -9.87 19.53 5.00
CA ASN A 570 -8.84 18.52 4.78
C ASN A 570 -7.52 18.85 5.48
N LEU A 571 -7.15 20.13 5.59
CA LEU A 571 -5.93 20.56 6.26
C LEU A 571 -6.05 20.46 7.77
N SER A 572 -7.19 20.91 8.35
CA SER A 572 -7.48 20.79 9.78
C SER A 572 -7.53 19.33 10.23
N ASN A 573 -8.12 18.44 9.42
CA ASN A 573 -8.12 17.01 9.72
C ASN A 573 -6.71 16.40 9.72
N ARG A 574 -5.83 16.80 8.80
CA ARG A 574 -4.44 16.33 8.78
C ARG A 574 -3.64 16.78 10.01
N VAL A 575 -3.85 17.99 10.50
CA VAL A 575 -3.22 18.49 11.74
C VAL A 575 -3.75 17.71 12.94
N ILE A 576 -5.05 17.48 13.01
CA ILE A 576 -5.71 16.70 14.08
C ILE A 576 -5.19 15.26 14.07
N ASP A 577 -5.13 14.61 12.92
CA ASP A 577 -4.63 13.23 12.80
C ASP A 577 -3.16 13.11 13.23
N ALA A 578 -2.31 14.07 12.84
CA ALA A 578 -0.92 14.12 13.27
C ALA A 578 -0.77 14.32 14.78
N GLN A 579 -1.63 15.15 15.40
CA GLN A 579 -1.66 15.33 16.86
C GLN A 579 -2.14 14.07 17.57
N PHE A 580 -3.13 13.36 17.02
CA PHE A 580 -3.61 12.08 17.54
C PHE A 580 -2.50 11.05 17.55
N GLN A 581 -1.72 10.99 16.47
CA GLN A 581 -0.60 10.08 16.34
C GLN A 581 0.50 10.43 17.35
N ALA A 582 0.91 11.68 17.45
CA ALA A 582 1.94 12.11 18.39
C ALA A 582 1.56 11.84 19.86
N ILE A 583 0.30 12.08 20.25
CA ILE A 583 -0.19 11.83 21.61
C ILE A 583 -0.22 10.32 21.93
N ASN A 584 -0.64 9.49 20.98
CA ASN A 584 -0.58 8.04 21.17
C ASN A 584 0.85 7.53 21.28
N ASP A 585 1.78 8.08 20.48
CA ASP A 585 3.19 7.70 20.51
C ASP A 585 3.84 8.09 21.86
N PHE A 586 3.55 9.28 22.39
CA PHE A 586 3.99 9.68 23.74
C PHE A 586 3.44 8.76 24.83
N ALA A 587 2.14 8.49 24.79
CA ALA A 587 1.47 7.63 25.74
C ALA A 587 1.90 6.15 25.67
N ASN A 588 2.51 5.70 24.59
CA ASN A 588 3.04 4.33 24.44
C ASN A 588 4.52 4.24 24.81
N ARG A 589 5.22 5.36 24.87
CA ARG A 589 6.67 5.41 25.03
C ARG A 589 7.10 5.31 26.49
N SER A 590 6.43 6.04 27.36
CA SER A 590 6.80 6.14 28.79
C SER A 590 5.62 6.64 29.60
N SER A 591 5.67 6.46 30.92
CA SER A 591 4.79 7.18 31.85
C SER A 591 4.98 8.68 31.65
N CYS A 592 3.88 9.43 31.48
CA CYS A 592 3.98 10.84 31.12
C CYS A 592 2.76 11.67 31.54
N VAL A 593 2.95 12.99 31.59
CA VAL A 593 1.89 13.98 31.72
C VAL A 593 1.69 14.71 30.40
N ILE A 594 0.50 14.70 29.84
CA ILE A 594 0.16 15.35 28.56
C ILE A 594 -0.88 16.45 28.79
N VAL A 595 -0.54 17.69 28.35
CA VAL A 595 -1.40 18.87 28.57
C VAL A 595 -2.19 19.22 27.30
N GLY A 596 -3.49 19.22 27.40
CA GLY A 596 -4.41 19.71 26.38
C GLY A 596 -4.51 18.84 25.13
N ARG A 597 -4.82 19.46 23.97
CA ARG A 597 -4.94 18.83 22.64
C ARG A 597 -5.97 17.69 22.55
N SER A 598 -6.97 17.71 23.44
CA SER A 598 -7.98 16.63 23.58
C SER A 598 -7.35 15.25 23.85
N SER A 599 -6.22 15.21 24.57
CA SER A 599 -5.52 13.99 24.95
C SER A 599 -6.41 13.01 25.73
N ASP A 600 -7.31 13.52 26.56
CA ASP A 600 -8.35 12.76 27.24
C ASP A 600 -9.26 11.97 26.29
N TYR A 601 -9.66 12.58 25.18
CA TYR A 601 -10.47 11.93 24.16
C TYR A 601 -9.67 10.95 23.31
N ILE A 602 -8.44 11.29 22.98
CA ILE A 602 -7.54 10.45 22.17
C ILE A 602 -7.24 9.16 22.93
N LEU A 603 -6.96 9.24 24.23
CA LEU A 603 -6.55 8.12 25.08
C LEU A 603 -7.70 7.44 25.82
N ARG A 604 -8.97 7.79 25.53
CA ARG A 604 -10.19 7.35 26.25
C ARG A 604 -10.41 5.83 26.32
N ASN A 605 -9.76 5.06 25.46
CA ASN A 605 -9.88 3.59 25.42
C ASN A 605 -8.73 2.87 26.13
N ARG A 606 -7.94 3.59 26.93
CA ARG A 606 -6.83 3.03 27.71
C ARG A 606 -7.22 3.01 29.19
N ASP A 607 -6.89 1.93 29.88
CA ASP A 607 -7.17 1.71 31.31
C ASP A 607 -6.08 2.33 32.21
N ASP A 608 -4.90 2.64 31.64
CA ASP A 608 -3.74 3.21 32.33
C ASP A 608 -3.71 4.76 32.31
N VAL A 609 -4.81 5.42 31.97
CA VAL A 609 -4.93 6.87 31.89
C VAL A 609 -5.71 7.45 33.06
N LEU A 610 -5.21 8.57 33.63
CA LEU A 610 -5.93 9.42 34.54
C LEU A 610 -6.26 10.75 33.88
N ASN A 611 -7.55 11.09 33.79
CA ASN A 611 -8.01 12.30 33.11
C ASN A 611 -8.35 13.38 34.14
N VAL A 612 -7.52 14.42 34.24
CA VAL A 612 -7.67 15.55 35.16
C VAL A 612 -8.11 16.80 34.40
N PHE A 613 -8.96 17.59 34.99
CA PHE A 613 -9.35 18.92 34.50
C PHE A 613 -9.16 19.99 35.56
N ILE A 614 -8.38 21.04 35.26
CA ILE A 614 -8.03 22.12 36.16
C ILE A 614 -8.76 23.39 35.71
N TYR A 615 -9.49 24.04 36.65
CA TYR A 615 -10.18 25.28 36.39
C TYR A 615 -9.92 26.27 37.54
N ALA A 616 -10.28 27.53 37.36
CA ALA A 616 -10.26 28.56 38.41
C ALA A 616 -11.41 29.55 38.23
N PRO A 617 -11.74 30.37 39.24
CA PRO A 617 -12.63 31.49 39.03
C PRO A 617 -12.13 32.45 37.96
N GLN A 618 -13.03 32.99 37.15
CA GLN A 618 -12.69 33.87 36.00
C GLN A 618 -11.81 35.06 36.41
N GLU A 619 -12.03 35.62 37.60
CA GLU A 619 -11.22 36.74 38.10
C GLU A 619 -9.75 36.35 38.30
N ASP A 620 -9.52 35.15 38.84
CA ASP A 620 -8.20 34.63 39.12
C ASP A 620 -7.47 34.26 37.79
N GLU A 621 -8.21 33.72 36.84
CA GLU A 621 -7.68 33.37 35.49
C GLU A 621 -7.26 34.64 34.73
N ILE A 622 -8.08 35.70 34.77
CA ILE A 622 -7.73 36.99 34.15
C ILE A 622 -6.51 37.60 34.84
N ALA A 623 -6.46 37.54 36.19
CA ALA A 623 -5.31 38.04 36.95
C ALA A 623 -4.01 37.28 36.59
N ALA A 624 -4.08 35.96 36.42
CA ALA A 624 -2.98 35.14 35.98
C ALA A 624 -2.49 35.53 34.56
N VAL A 625 -3.42 35.71 33.61
CA VAL A 625 -3.13 36.19 32.25
C VAL A 625 -2.47 37.57 32.23
N MET A 626 -2.97 38.47 33.09
CA MET A 626 -2.33 39.81 33.26
C MET A 626 -0.87 39.70 33.70
N LYS A 627 -0.61 38.83 34.67
CA LYS A 627 0.74 38.58 35.19
C LYS A 627 1.67 37.93 34.16
N GLU A 628 1.19 36.92 33.51
CA GLU A 628 1.96 36.11 32.53
C GLU A 628 2.34 36.95 31.29
N LYS A 629 1.38 37.69 30.73
CA LYS A 629 1.60 38.50 29.52
C LYS A 629 2.02 39.96 29.78
N GLY A 630 2.13 40.36 31.02
CA GLY A 630 2.50 41.74 31.37
C GLY A 630 1.41 42.77 31.00
N ILE A 631 0.15 42.37 30.84
CA ILE A 631 -0.95 43.25 30.45
C ILE A 631 -1.42 44.05 31.69
N LYS A 632 -1.24 45.37 31.66
CA LYS A 632 -1.68 46.24 32.77
C LYS A 632 -3.16 46.62 32.72
N ASN A 633 -3.81 46.46 31.60
CA ASN A 633 -5.21 46.86 31.40
C ASN A 633 -6.14 45.63 31.50
N MET A 634 -6.96 45.61 32.54
CA MET A 634 -7.87 44.51 32.85
C MET A 634 -8.85 44.22 31.69
N ARG A 635 -9.34 45.25 30.99
CA ARG A 635 -10.25 45.06 29.85
C ARG A 635 -9.56 44.31 28.68
N LYS A 636 -8.34 44.68 28.37
CA LYS A 636 -7.53 43.98 27.35
C LYS A 636 -7.21 42.54 27.75
N ALA A 637 -6.91 42.32 29.02
CA ALA A 637 -6.65 40.99 29.55
C ALA A 637 -7.90 40.09 29.46
N LYS A 638 -9.08 40.66 29.76
CA LYS A 638 -10.35 39.95 29.63
C LYS A 638 -10.68 39.62 28.16
N GLU A 639 -10.50 40.56 27.25
CA GLU A 639 -10.70 40.35 25.81
C GLU A 639 -9.76 39.22 25.27
N GLU A 640 -8.52 39.20 25.72
CA GLU A 640 -7.53 38.13 25.36
C GLU A 640 -7.94 36.80 25.95
N TRP A 641 -8.34 36.76 27.24
CA TRP A 641 -8.78 35.55 27.93
C TRP A 641 -10.03 34.95 27.22
N GLU A 642 -11.06 35.78 26.94
CA GLU A 642 -12.27 35.33 26.24
C GLU A 642 -11.98 34.78 24.86
N SER A 643 -11.07 35.42 24.10
CA SER A 643 -10.68 34.99 22.77
C SER A 643 -10.00 33.62 22.77
N VAL A 644 -9.05 33.40 23.67
CA VAL A 644 -8.29 32.16 23.77
C VAL A 644 -9.15 31.00 24.29
N ASP A 645 -9.93 31.27 25.36
CA ASP A 645 -10.77 30.24 25.98
C ASP A 645 -11.89 29.78 25.02
N LYS A 646 -12.52 30.72 24.31
CA LYS A 646 -13.53 30.42 23.30
C LYS A 646 -12.97 29.60 22.14
N ALA A 647 -11.76 29.91 21.67
CA ALA A 647 -11.11 29.15 20.61
C ALA A 647 -10.79 27.72 21.06
N GLN A 648 -10.30 27.54 22.29
CA GLN A 648 -9.98 26.22 22.84
C GLN A 648 -11.26 25.40 23.09
N HIS A 649 -12.36 26.02 23.50
CA HIS A 649 -13.66 25.38 23.67
C HIS A 649 -14.22 24.88 22.35
N ALA A 650 -14.26 25.75 21.34
CA ALA A 650 -14.76 25.42 20.01
C ALA A 650 -13.96 24.29 19.35
N ARG A 651 -12.65 24.29 19.54
CA ARG A 651 -11.79 23.23 19.05
C ARG A 651 -12.06 21.88 19.71
N HIS A 652 -12.17 21.86 21.05
CA HIS A 652 -12.43 20.64 21.78
C HIS A 652 -13.79 20.04 21.37
N GLU A 653 -14.83 20.88 21.26
CA GLU A 653 -16.17 20.48 20.83
C GLU A 653 -16.17 19.95 19.39
N TYR A 654 -15.40 20.57 18.49
CA TYR A 654 -15.25 20.10 17.11
C TYR A 654 -14.62 18.69 17.03
N ILE A 655 -13.58 18.43 17.85
CA ILE A 655 -12.85 17.15 17.83
C ILE A 655 -13.62 16.04 18.54
N THR A 656 -14.27 16.37 19.65
CA THR A 656 -14.82 15.36 20.59
C THR A 656 -16.33 15.24 20.54
N GLY A 657 -17.03 16.25 20.01
CA GLY A 657 -18.49 16.39 20.11
C GLY A 657 -19.00 16.71 21.52
N LYS A 658 -18.10 17.02 22.48
CA LYS A 658 -18.39 17.26 23.87
C LYS A 658 -17.87 18.62 24.35
N LYS A 659 -18.47 19.16 25.42
CA LYS A 659 -17.97 20.39 26.02
C LYS A 659 -16.63 20.15 26.72
N ARG A 660 -15.73 21.13 26.65
CA ARG A 660 -14.47 21.10 27.39
C ARG A 660 -14.78 21.14 28.89
N GLY A 661 -14.15 20.27 29.65
CA GLY A 661 -14.47 20.15 31.10
C GLY A 661 -15.76 19.38 31.42
N ASP A 662 -16.30 18.59 30.47
CA ASP A 662 -17.43 17.69 30.76
C ASP A 662 -17.04 16.72 31.86
N ARG A 663 -17.78 16.81 32.98
CA ARG A 663 -17.55 15.99 34.19
C ARG A 663 -17.62 14.49 33.97
N HIS A 664 -18.34 14.04 32.94
CA HIS A 664 -18.50 12.61 32.63
C HIS A 664 -17.33 12.01 31.88
N THR A 665 -16.36 12.83 31.48
CA THR A 665 -15.14 12.38 30.75
C THR A 665 -13.87 12.62 31.57
N ARG A 666 -14.00 12.97 32.84
CA ARG A 666 -12.89 13.31 33.75
C ARG A 666 -12.95 12.46 35.00
N ASP A 667 -11.80 11.99 35.44
CA ASP A 667 -11.65 11.29 36.72
C ASP A 667 -11.58 12.30 37.88
N MET A 668 -11.03 13.51 37.60
CA MET A 668 -10.89 14.57 38.58
C MET A 668 -11.11 15.96 37.95
N LEU A 669 -11.93 16.81 38.64
CA LEU A 669 -12.06 18.23 38.34
C LEU A 669 -11.64 19.01 39.58
N ILE A 670 -10.69 19.93 39.46
CA ILE A 670 -10.12 20.61 40.60
C ILE A 670 -10.02 22.12 40.36
N ASN A 671 -10.43 22.90 41.37
CA ASN A 671 -10.25 24.34 41.37
C ASN A 671 -8.89 24.71 41.98
N SER A 672 -7.97 25.18 41.12
CA SER A 672 -6.59 25.49 41.52
C SER A 672 -6.45 26.73 42.40
N SER A 673 -7.48 27.58 42.48
CA SER A 673 -7.46 28.78 43.34
C SER A 673 -7.72 28.47 44.83
N ILE A 674 -8.25 27.29 45.16
CA ILE A 674 -8.57 26.92 46.53
C ILE A 674 -7.32 26.64 47.36
N LEU A 675 -6.42 25.80 46.81
CA LEU A 675 -5.23 25.32 47.49
C LEU A 675 -3.93 25.93 46.92
N GLY A 676 -4.01 26.60 45.78
CA GLY A 676 -2.85 27.03 45.05
C GLY A 676 -2.25 25.88 44.18
N TRP A 677 -1.27 26.19 43.35
CA TRP A 677 -0.77 25.27 42.35
C TRP A 677 0.03 24.10 42.93
N ASP A 678 0.77 24.35 44.00
CA ASP A 678 1.66 23.41 44.65
C ASP A 678 0.89 22.27 45.32
N GLU A 679 -0.07 22.62 46.14
CA GLU A 679 -0.92 21.64 46.81
C GLU A 679 -1.94 20.98 45.88
N THR A 680 -2.34 21.66 44.79
CA THR A 680 -3.14 21.05 43.72
C THR A 680 -2.39 19.91 43.06
N ALA A 681 -1.06 20.09 42.80
CA ALA A 681 -0.22 19.03 42.25
C ALA A 681 -0.12 17.84 43.22
N ASP A 682 0.06 18.09 44.52
CA ASP A 682 0.13 17.02 45.54
C ASP A 682 -1.17 16.25 45.64
N MET A 683 -2.32 16.92 45.57
CA MET A 683 -3.63 16.28 45.63
C MET A 683 -3.85 15.34 44.42
N ILE A 684 -3.37 15.72 43.23
CA ILE A 684 -3.46 14.86 42.05
C ILE A 684 -2.53 13.64 42.22
N ILE A 685 -1.33 13.82 42.76
CA ILE A 685 -0.38 12.73 43.04
C ILE A 685 -0.97 11.77 44.09
N ASP A 686 -1.59 12.27 45.16
CA ASP A 686 -2.21 11.47 46.22
C ASP A 686 -3.34 10.59 45.64
N MET A 687 -4.09 11.10 44.67
CA MET A 687 -5.11 10.33 43.98
C MET A 687 -4.51 9.18 43.17
N ILE A 688 -3.35 9.38 42.53
CA ILE A 688 -2.64 8.34 41.80
C ILE A 688 -2.14 7.25 42.75
N ASP A 689 -1.58 7.64 43.88
CA ASP A 689 -1.08 6.73 44.92
C ASP A 689 -2.22 5.82 45.39
N ARG A 690 -3.37 6.38 45.72
CA ARG A 690 -4.57 5.64 46.17
C ARG A 690 -5.17 4.75 45.07
N LYS A 691 -5.12 5.18 43.79
CA LYS A 691 -5.58 4.36 42.69
C LYS A 691 -4.71 3.10 42.58
N PHE A 692 -3.38 3.24 42.67
CA PHE A 692 -2.47 2.09 42.61
C PHE A 692 -2.65 1.14 43.80
N GLU A 693 -2.82 1.65 45.00
CA GLU A 693 -3.12 0.82 46.18
C GLU A 693 -4.40 -0.01 46.01
N GLN A 694 -5.45 0.59 45.39
CA GLN A 694 -6.67 -0.14 45.10
C GLN A 694 -6.54 -1.18 44.02
N ASP A 695 -5.74 -0.93 42.99
CA ASP A 695 -5.51 -1.89 41.92
C ASP A 695 -4.67 -3.08 42.38
N ASP A 696 -3.67 -2.86 43.24
CA ASP A 696 -2.94 -3.92 43.95
C ASP A 696 -3.83 -4.78 44.83
N ALA A 697 -4.72 -4.14 45.61
CA ALA A 697 -5.66 -4.85 46.44
C ALA A 697 -6.67 -5.69 45.66
N LYS A 698 -7.04 -5.26 44.42
CA LYS A 698 -7.93 -6.02 43.55
C LYS A 698 -7.17 -7.21 42.91
N GLN A 699 -5.89 -7.04 42.58
CA GLN A 699 -5.08 -8.08 42.00
C GLN A 699 -4.83 -9.21 43.02
N LEU A 700 -4.44 -8.88 44.24
CA LEU A 700 -4.30 -9.82 45.35
C LEU A 700 -5.60 -10.60 45.66
N LYS A 701 -6.79 -9.98 45.50
CA LYS A 701 -8.10 -10.66 45.65
C LYS A 701 -8.44 -11.57 44.45
N LYS A 702 -7.81 -11.44 43.30
CA LYS A 702 -8.02 -12.31 42.16
C LYS A 702 -7.06 -13.52 42.19
N GLU A 703 -5.92 -13.39 42.87
CA GLU A 703 -4.92 -14.43 43.03
C GLU A 703 -5.15 -15.32 44.26
N ALA A 704 -5.96 -14.86 45.23
CA ALA A 704 -6.48 -15.61 46.39
C ALA A 704 -7.85 -16.28 46.04
#